data_62578077a93cf5d31c9062d6ed0645b6
#
_entry.id   62578077a93cf5d31c9062d6ed0645b6
#
_cell.length_a   1.000
_cell.length_b   1.000
_cell.length_c   1.000
_cell.angle_alpha   90.00
_cell.angle_beta   90.00
_cell.angle_gamma   90.00
#
_symmetry.space_group_name_H-M   'P 1'
#
loop_
_entity.id
_entity.type
_entity.pdbx_description
1 polymer ?
#
loop_
_entity_poly.entity_id
_entity_poly.type
_entity_poly.pdbx_seq_one_letter_code
_entity_poly.pdbx_strand_id
1 'polypeptide(L)'
;MQDDHRLNTSELEKKYGTSIDKGLSSARAAEILARDGPNALTPPKATPEIVKFLKQMIGGFSILLWIGAAFSWISFGIQLIVSFIDQLYLGVVLALVVILTGIFAYYQEAKSTNIMASFSKMIPQQALVLRDAEKKELPADQLVVGDIVEIKGGDRIPADIRLISTQGCKVDNSSLTGESEPQSRSCEFTHENPLETRNIAFYSTTCVEGTATGIVINTGDRTIIGRIASLASGVGNEKTPIAIEIEHFVYLVAGVAISIGVLFFIISVSMRYKILDSIIFLIGIIVANVPEGLLATVTVSLSLTAKRMAKKNCLVKNLEAVETLGSTSIICSDKTGTLTQNRMTVAHLWFDNQIYSADTSEDQTTQPFDQSSPSWTALSKIVTLCNRAEFRPGQENLPIMKRVVVGDASETALLKFSEVILGDVMSIRAQNRKVAEIPFNSTNKFQLSIHETDXPHDKRFLLVMKGAPERILERCSTIMINGKEEPLDSEKAEAFQTAYMELGGMGERVLGFCHLYLPENEFPEGFQFDTDSMNFPTSNLCFVGLLSMIDPPRSTVPDAVSKCRSAGIKVIMVTGDHPITAKAIAKSVGIISATSETVEDIAKRLNIPVEQVNRRVPSPEIWQIKLSVVAVTGDGVNDSPALKKADIGIAMGIAGSDAAKNAADMVLLDDNFASIVTGVEEGRLIFDNLKKTIAYTLTKNIAELCPFLIYIIASIPMPIGTITILFIDLGTDIIPSVALAYEKAESDIMNRRPRNKRKDRLVNQQLAVYSYLQIGIMQSVGAFVTYFTVYAEQGFLPSTLLGVRVDWESNAIQDFEDSYGQQWTKYQRTYLQWTGYTAFFVSITIQQVADLIIRKTRRNSIFRQGLFRNKVIWVGIFSQIGIALILTYGLGHVTALNFTPLRFQYWFVAVPFAILIWVYDEIRKLLIRRYPGSWWDKNMYY
;
A
#
# COMPACT_ATOMS: atom_id res chain seq x y z
N MET A 1 14.25 28.70 -16.15
CA MET A 1 13.29 27.94 -17.00
C MET A 1 12.09 28.78 -17.44
N GLN A 2 11.81 29.91 -16.79
CA GLN A 2 10.58 30.66 -17.04
C GLN A 2 10.41 31.06 -18.51
N ASP A 3 11.50 31.46 -19.19
CA ASP A 3 11.48 31.96 -20.56
C ASP A 3 12.42 31.22 -21.53
N ASP A 4 13.05 30.12 -21.09
CA ASP A 4 14.06 29.44 -21.93
C ASP A 4 13.47 28.89 -23.22
N HIS A 5 12.19 28.47 -23.19
CA HIS A 5 11.50 27.98 -24.37
C HIS A 5 11.21 29.07 -25.40
N ARG A 6 11.22 30.33 -25.01
CA ARG A 6 10.96 31.48 -25.89
C ARG A 6 12.23 32.07 -26.53
N LEU A 7 13.39 31.86 -25.91
CA LEU A 7 14.64 32.43 -26.32
C LEU A 7 15.16 31.75 -27.60
N ASN A 8 15.83 32.56 -28.45
CA ASN A 8 16.48 31.98 -29.61
C ASN A 8 17.87 31.43 -29.23
N THR A 9 18.53 30.74 -30.16
CA THR A 9 19.76 30.02 -29.92
C THR A 9 20.89 30.95 -29.43
N SER A 10 21.06 32.13 -30.02
CA SER A 10 22.10 33.07 -29.62
C SER A 10 21.86 33.64 -28.22
N GLU A 11 20.62 33.92 -27.87
CA GLU A 11 20.26 34.39 -26.52
C GLU A 11 20.54 33.31 -25.46
N LEU A 12 20.30 32.04 -25.80
CA LEU A 12 20.61 30.90 -24.91
C LEU A 12 22.10 30.73 -24.69
N GLU A 13 22.89 30.88 -25.76
CA GLU A 13 24.35 30.81 -25.67
C GLU A 13 24.90 31.91 -24.74
N LYS A 14 24.37 33.14 -24.84
CA LYS A 14 24.75 34.25 -23.95
C LYS A 14 24.31 34.01 -22.51
N LYS A 15 23.09 33.55 -22.32
CA LYS A 15 22.52 33.32 -20.98
C LYS A 15 23.32 32.28 -20.19
N TYR A 16 23.68 31.17 -20.83
CA TYR A 16 24.38 30.08 -20.16
C TYR A 16 25.89 30.08 -20.35
N GLY A 17 26.43 31.04 -21.07
CA GLY A 17 27.88 31.17 -21.28
C GLY A 17 28.48 29.98 -22.00
N THR A 18 27.76 29.40 -22.98
CA THR A 18 28.17 28.20 -23.72
C THR A 18 28.23 28.48 -25.21
N SER A 19 28.78 27.57 -25.98
CA SER A 19 28.81 27.59 -27.44
C SER A 19 28.19 26.30 -27.98
N ILE A 20 27.28 26.39 -28.93
CA ILE A 20 26.67 25.21 -29.55
C ILE A 20 27.70 24.35 -30.27
N ASP A 21 28.72 24.98 -30.83
CA ASP A 21 29.76 24.28 -31.61
C ASP A 21 30.82 23.63 -30.75
N LYS A 22 31.18 24.24 -29.61
CA LYS A 22 32.29 23.81 -28.76
C LYS A 22 31.86 23.29 -27.38
N GLY A 23 30.66 23.66 -26.94
CA GLY A 23 30.22 23.33 -25.57
C GLY A 23 30.94 24.16 -24.51
N LEU A 24 30.77 23.78 -23.28
CA LEU A 24 31.50 24.40 -22.14
C LEU A 24 32.92 23.88 -22.09
N SER A 25 33.84 24.70 -21.60
CA SER A 25 35.18 24.22 -21.25
C SER A 25 35.12 23.38 -19.98
N SER A 26 36.03 22.43 -19.82
CA SER A 26 36.08 21.57 -18.62
C SER A 26 36.22 22.39 -17.34
N ALA A 27 37.02 23.47 -17.38
CA ALA A 27 37.22 24.39 -16.24
C ALA A 27 35.91 25.10 -15.86
N ARG A 28 35.20 25.64 -16.86
CA ARG A 28 33.91 26.31 -16.62
C ARG A 28 32.85 25.34 -16.09
N ALA A 29 32.82 24.12 -16.63
CA ALA A 29 31.89 23.04 -16.17
C ALA A 29 32.20 22.70 -14.71
N ALA A 30 33.45 22.54 -14.32
CA ALA A 30 33.84 22.28 -12.94
C ALA A 30 33.43 23.42 -12.00
N GLU A 31 33.58 24.67 -12.44
CA GLU A 31 33.16 25.84 -11.68
C GLU A 31 31.65 25.84 -11.43
N ILE A 32 30.84 25.55 -12.47
CA ILE A 32 29.37 25.50 -12.36
C ILE A 32 28.94 24.33 -11.47
N LEU A 33 29.63 23.19 -11.59
CA LEU A 33 29.34 22.01 -10.76
C LEU A 33 29.57 22.30 -9.27
N ALA A 34 30.64 23.02 -8.96
CA ALA A 34 30.94 23.45 -7.59
C ALA A 34 29.90 24.44 -7.06
N ARG A 35 29.38 25.32 -7.93
CA ARG A 35 28.38 26.34 -7.56
C ARG A 35 26.98 25.70 -7.37
N ASP A 36 26.53 24.86 -8.30
CA ASP A 36 25.14 24.36 -8.35
C ASP A 36 24.97 22.98 -7.77
N GLY A 37 26.04 22.22 -7.56
CA GLY A 37 26.00 20.85 -7.07
C GLY A 37 25.71 19.82 -8.17
N PRO A 38 25.73 18.55 -7.83
CA PRO A 38 25.53 17.47 -8.81
C PRO A 38 24.12 17.45 -9.38
N ASN A 39 23.98 16.91 -10.58
CA ASN A 39 22.70 16.69 -11.25
C ASN A 39 22.04 15.42 -10.69
N ALA A 40 21.55 15.53 -9.45
CA ALA A 40 20.89 14.42 -8.76
C ALA A 40 19.84 15.01 -7.81
N LEU A 41 18.76 14.27 -7.61
CA LEU A 41 17.72 14.67 -6.67
C LEU A 41 18.27 14.53 -5.24
N THR A 42 18.04 15.55 -4.41
CA THR A 42 18.45 15.53 -3.01
C THR A 42 17.63 14.48 -2.26
N PRO A 43 18.26 13.51 -1.59
CA PRO A 43 17.51 12.55 -0.79
C PRO A 43 16.74 13.24 0.34
N PRO A 44 15.56 12.75 0.75
CA PRO A 44 14.83 13.34 1.88
C PRO A 44 15.70 13.35 3.13
N LYS A 45 15.60 14.40 3.93
CA LYS A 45 16.35 14.51 5.19
C LYS A 45 15.96 13.35 6.10
N ALA A 46 16.92 12.50 6.42
CA ALA A 46 16.73 11.39 7.35
C ALA A 46 16.92 11.89 8.77
N THR A 47 15.98 11.55 9.67
CA THR A 47 16.18 11.78 11.10
C THR A 47 17.36 10.93 11.57
N PRO A 48 18.24 11.48 12.46
CA PRO A 48 19.33 10.67 13.02
C PRO A 48 18.79 9.41 13.69
N GLU A 49 19.52 8.31 13.55
CA GLU A 49 19.11 7.01 14.09
C GLU A 49 18.90 7.04 15.61
N ILE A 50 19.73 7.81 16.31
CA ILE A 50 19.59 7.93 17.77
C ILE A 50 18.30 8.64 18.17
N VAL A 51 17.85 9.63 17.37
CA VAL A 51 16.59 10.34 17.61
C VAL A 51 15.40 9.38 17.43
N LYS A 52 15.46 8.54 16.37
CA LYS A 52 14.42 7.50 16.14
C LYS A 52 14.32 6.55 17.32
N PHE A 53 15.46 6.07 17.80
CA PHE A 53 15.54 5.17 18.96
C PHE A 53 14.98 5.83 20.23
N LEU A 54 15.37 7.07 20.52
CA LEU A 54 14.89 7.80 21.69
C LEU A 54 13.37 8.05 21.64
N LYS A 55 12.85 8.32 20.46
CA LYS A 55 11.39 8.49 20.29
C LYS A 55 10.61 7.23 20.68
N GLN A 56 11.17 6.05 20.39
CA GLN A 56 10.53 4.78 20.76
C GLN A 56 10.52 4.58 22.27
N MET A 57 11.46 5.19 22.99
CA MET A 57 11.57 5.06 24.44
C MET A 57 10.71 6.05 25.23
N ILE A 58 10.18 7.10 24.58
CA ILE A 58 9.47 8.19 25.27
C ILE A 58 7.97 8.18 24.96
N GLY A 59 7.51 7.40 23.99
CA GLY A 59 6.12 7.43 23.53
C GLY A 59 5.18 6.53 24.33
N GLY A 60 3.89 6.85 24.30
CA GLY A 60 2.82 5.97 24.73
C GLY A 60 2.87 5.61 26.21
N PHE A 61 2.73 4.32 26.49
CA PHE A 61 2.77 3.78 27.85
C PHE A 61 4.15 3.87 28.49
N SER A 62 5.22 4.06 27.68
CA SER A 62 6.59 4.14 28.20
C SER A 62 6.74 5.25 29.25
N ILE A 63 6.09 6.40 29.05
CA ILE A 63 6.14 7.52 29.99
C ILE A 63 5.56 7.10 31.34
N LEU A 64 4.41 6.41 31.34
CA LEU A 64 3.79 5.93 32.58
C LEU A 64 4.71 4.94 33.31
N LEU A 65 5.34 4.04 32.57
CA LEU A 65 6.27 3.06 33.16
C LEU A 65 7.53 3.75 33.71
N TRP A 66 8.05 4.78 33.01
CA TRP A 66 9.16 5.59 33.55
C TRP A 66 8.76 6.30 34.83
N ILE A 67 7.53 6.85 34.92
CA ILE A 67 7.01 7.49 36.13
C ILE A 67 6.92 6.46 37.26
N GLY A 68 6.40 5.26 36.96
CA GLY A 68 6.34 4.16 37.95
C GLY A 68 7.73 3.76 38.44
N ALA A 69 8.70 3.64 37.51
CA ALA A 69 10.09 3.34 37.88
C ALA A 69 10.70 4.41 38.80
N ALA A 70 10.48 5.70 38.44
CA ALA A 70 10.98 6.83 39.26
C ALA A 70 10.39 6.82 40.65
N PHE A 71 9.08 6.60 40.78
CA PHE A 71 8.44 6.51 42.09
C PHE A 71 8.96 5.31 42.90
N SER A 72 9.21 4.17 42.27
CA SER A 72 9.79 2.99 42.93
C SER A 72 11.18 3.28 43.49
N TRP A 73 12.02 3.96 42.72
CA TRP A 73 13.37 4.34 43.14
C TRP A 73 13.36 5.42 44.22
N ILE A 74 12.43 6.39 44.16
CA ILE A 74 12.27 7.41 45.20
C ILE A 74 11.83 6.73 46.49
N SER A 75 10.88 5.79 46.45
CA SER A 75 10.41 5.02 47.58
C SER A 75 11.56 4.23 48.20
N PHE A 76 12.38 3.58 47.40
CA PHE A 76 13.59 2.86 47.87
C PHE A 76 14.58 3.82 48.56
N GLY A 77 14.83 4.99 47.93
CA GLY A 77 15.78 5.98 48.45
C GLY A 77 15.37 6.58 49.83
N ILE A 78 14.06 6.77 50.03
CA ILE A 78 13.55 7.31 51.33
C ILE A 78 13.70 6.29 52.45
N GLN A 79 13.64 4.98 52.15
CA GLN A 79 13.67 3.92 53.15
C GLN A 79 15.01 3.16 53.25
N LEU A 80 16.11 3.85 53.21
CA LEU A 80 17.46 3.30 53.11
C LEU A 80 17.86 2.29 54.23
N ILE A 81 17.00 1.94 55.15
CA ILE A 81 17.43 1.21 56.35
C ILE A 81 16.82 -0.19 56.51
N VAL A 82 15.64 -0.51 55.88
CA VAL A 82 15.03 -1.84 56.08
C VAL A 82 14.22 -2.30 54.85
N SER A 83 14.74 -3.27 54.15
CA SER A 83 14.02 -4.31 53.41
C SER A 83 12.97 -3.91 52.38
N PHE A 84 13.21 -2.87 51.54
CA PHE A 84 12.37 -2.64 50.34
C PHE A 84 13.17 -2.83 49.06
N ILE A 85 14.01 -3.86 49.04
CA ILE A 85 14.71 -4.33 47.83
C ILE A 85 13.72 -4.58 46.70
N ASP A 86 12.48 -4.98 47.01
CA ASP A 86 11.39 -5.17 46.05
C ASP A 86 11.10 -3.91 45.21
N GLN A 87 11.14 -2.71 45.82
CA GLN A 87 10.90 -1.45 45.07
C GLN A 87 12.06 -1.13 44.15
N LEU A 88 13.28 -1.44 44.49
CA LEU A 88 14.43 -1.32 43.63
C LEU A 88 14.26 -2.25 42.41
N TYR A 89 13.93 -3.51 42.65
CA TYR A 89 13.71 -4.49 41.59
C TYR A 89 12.54 -4.08 40.70
N LEU A 90 11.44 -3.59 41.24
CA LEU A 90 10.29 -3.13 40.49
C LEU A 90 10.70 -2.00 39.51
N GLY A 91 11.42 -1.00 40.00
CA GLY A 91 11.90 0.09 39.17
C GLY A 91 12.83 -0.38 38.06
N VAL A 92 13.76 -1.30 38.39
CA VAL A 92 14.67 -1.89 37.40
C VAL A 92 13.89 -2.66 36.33
N VAL A 93 12.90 -3.47 36.71
CA VAL A 93 12.09 -4.26 35.75
C VAL A 93 11.28 -3.34 34.85
N LEU A 94 10.66 -2.30 35.41
CA LEU A 94 9.89 -1.34 34.63
C LEU A 94 10.76 -0.63 33.57
N ALA A 95 11.97 -0.18 34.01
CA ALA A 95 12.91 0.46 33.07
C ALA A 95 13.38 -0.53 32.00
N LEU A 96 13.66 -1.77 32.38
CA LEU A 96 14.10 -2.81 31.44
C LEU A 96 13.01 -3.09 30.37
N VAL A 97 11.74 -3.14 30.78
CA VAL A 97 10.60 -3.34 29.88
C VAL A 97 10.57 -2.21 28.83
N VAL A 98 10.70 -0.95 29.27
CA VAL A 98 10.70 0.19 28.33
C VAL A 98 11.86 0.08 27.36
N ILE A 99 13.05 -0.26 27.84
CA ILE A 99 14.25 -0.38 26.99
C ILE A 99 14.06 -1.50 25.97
N LEU A 100 13.62 -2.68 26.40
CA LEU A 100 13.45 -3.84 25.52
C LEU A 100 12.38 -3.61 24.45
N THR A 101 11.23 -3.03 24.84
CA THR A 101 10.17 -2.72 23.87
C THR A 101 10.61 -1.63 22.90
N GLY A 102 11.36 -0.64 23.36
CA GLY A 102 11.94 0.41 22.52
C GLY A 102 12.94 -0.15 21.50
N ILE A 103 13.83 -1.03 21.94
CA ILE A 103 14.80 -1.71 21.04
C ILE A 103 14.04 -2.53 19.98
N PHE A 104 13.02 -3.27 20.39
CA PHE A 104 12.24 -4.10 19.47
C PHE A 104 11.52 -3.24 18.43
N ALA A 105 10.85 -2.16 18.86
CA ALA A 105 10.15 -1.25 17.94
C ALA A 105 11.11 -0.58 16.95
N TYR A 106 12.28 -0.12 17.44
CA TYR A 106 13.33 0.47 16.60
C TYR A 106 13.84 -0.55 15.56
N TYR A 107 14.10 -1.79 15.99
CA TYR A 107 14.59 -2.86 15.10
C TYR A 107 13.59 -3.13 13.97
N GLN A 108 12.30 -3.20 14.29
CA GLN A 108 11.25 -3.44 13.29
C GLN A 108 11.17 -2.29 12.29
N GLU A 109 11.25 -1.05 12.76
CA GLU A 109 11.24 0.14 11.89
C GLU A 109 12.47 0.16 10.97
N ALA A 110 13.65 -0.10 11.51
CA ALA A 110 14.91 -0.13 10.75
C ALA A 110 14.90 -1.23 9.69
N LYS A 111 14.37 -2.39 10.01
CA LYS A 111 14.29 -3.52 9.08
C LYS A 111 13.37 -3.19 7.89
N SER A 112 12.23 -2.58 8.14
CA SER A 112 11.29 -2.14 7.10
C SER A 112 11.95 -1.13 6.15
N THR A 113 12.69 -0.16 6.69
CA THR A 113 13.38 0.87 5.90
C THR A 113 14.47 0.26 5.02
N ASN A 114 15.25 -0.70 5.53
CA ASN A 114 16.36 -1.33 4.79
C ASN A 114 15.89 -2.13 3.57
N ILE A 115 14.73 -2.75 3.63
CA ILE A 115 14.17 -3.50 2.48
C ILE A 115 13.92 -2.53 1.32
N MET A 116 13.40 -1.33 1.61
CA MET A 116 13.14 -0.32 0.57
C MET A 116 14.43 0.23 -0.05
N ALA A 117 15.46 0.43 0.77
CA ALA A 117 16.76 0.96 0.27
C ALA A 117 17.41 0.05 -0.76
N SER A 118 17.17 -1.26 -0.70
CA SER A 118 17.75 -2.21 -1.66
C SER A 118 17.16 -2.08 -3.07
N PHE A 119 15.94 -1.51 -3.21
CA PHE A 119 15.32 -1.30 -4.51
C PHE A 119 15.80 -0.03 -5.22
N SER A 120 16.48 0.87 -4.53
CA SER A 120 16.86 2.18 -5.07
C SER A 120 18.23 2.21 -5.77
N LYS A 121 18.98 1.12 -5.73
CA LYS A 121 20.31 1.06 -6.35
C LYS A 121 20.20 0.77 -7.85
N MET A 122 19.99 1.84 -8.63
CA MET A 122 19.96 1.73 -10.09
C MET A 122 21.35 1.98 -10.69
N ILE A 123 21.56 1.41 -11.89
CA ILE A 123 22.79 1.61 -12.66
C ILE A 123 22.95 3.10 -12.97
N PRO A 124 24.13 3.70 -12.74
CA PRO A 124 24.32 5.13 -13.04
C PRO A 124 24.07 5.41 -14.52
N GLN A 125 23.29 6.45 -14.78
CA GLN A 125 22.99 6.90 -16.14
C GLN A 125 24.21 7.62 -16.73
N GLN A 126 24.51 7.36 -18.01
CA GLN A 126 25.57 8.04 -18.77
C GLN A 126 24.94 9.04 -19.72
N ALA A 127 25.63 10.14 -19.98
CA ALA A 127 25.20 11.17 -20.91
C ALA A 127 26.33 11.52 -21.88
N LEU A 128 26.00 11.68 -23.15
CA LEU A 128 26.94 12.11 -24.18
C LEU A 128 26.93 13.64 -24.25
N VAL A 129 28.06 14.27 -23.87
CA VAL A 129 28.18 15.71 -23.69
C VAL A 129 29.29 16.25 -24.58
N LEU A 130 29.03 17.42 -25.20
CA LEU A 130 30.04 18.14 -25.94
C LEU A 130 30.75 19.15 -24.99
N ARG A 131 32.01 18.90 -24.70
CA ARG A 131 32.87 19.79 -23.91
C ARG A 131 34.23 19.93 -24.57
N ASP A 132 34.80 21.13 -24.59
CA ASP A 132 36.07 21.44 -25.21
C ASP A 132 36.10 21.04 -26.69
N ALA A 133 34.98 21.20 -27.38
CA ALA A 133 34.78 20.80 -28.80
C ALA A 133 34.92 19.30 -29.05
N GLU A 134 34.82 18.48 -27.98
CA GLU A 134 34.96 17.02 -28.07
C GLU A 134 33.74 16.36 -27.41
N LYS A 135 33.18 15.34 -28.04
CA LYS A 135 32.08 14.55 -27.49
C LYS A 135 32.65 13.56 -26.46
N LYS A 136 32.11 13.59 -25.22
CA LYS A 136 32.53 12.74 -24.12
C LYS A 136 31.32 12.09 -23.46
N GLU A 137 31.47 10.84 -23.04
CA GLU A 137 30.46 10.16 -22.23
C GLU A 137 30.82 10.43 -20.75
N LEU A 138 29.87 11.04 -20.05
CA LEU A 138 30.03 11.38 -18.63
C LEU A 138 28.89 10.78 -17.82
N PRO A 139 29.13 10.45 -16.52
CA PRO A 139 28.00 10.17 -15.64
C PRO A 139 27.03 11.35 -15.61
N ALA A 140 25.75 11.07 -15.66
CA ALA A 140 24.71 12.11 -15.75
C ALA A 140 24.75 13.07 -14.55
N ASP A 141 25.24 12.63 -13.39
CA ASP A 141 25.35 13.46 -12.20
C ASP A 141 26.40 14.56 -12.33
N GLN A 142 27.31 14.49 -13.32
CA GLN A 142 28.30 15.51 -13.59
C GLN A 142 27.83 16.59 -14.57
N LEU A 143 26.60 16.49 -15.10
CA LEU A 143 26.03 17.50 -15.99
C LEU A 143 25.81 18.82 -15.24
N VAL A 144 26.09 19.94 -15.96
CA VAL A 144 25.87 21.29 -15.43
C VAL A 144 25.06 22.13 -16.40
N VAL A 145 24.44 23.19 -15.93
CA VAL A 145 23.68 24.12 -16.76
C VAL A 145 24.60 24.73 -17.83
N GLY A 146 24.20 24.65 -19.08
CA GLY A 146 24.97 25.08 -20.21
C GLY A 146 25.66 24.00 -21.02
N ASP A 147 25.70 22.76 -20.50
CA ASP A 147 26.24 21.61 -21.27
C ASP A 147 25.41 21.37 -22.52
N ILE A 148 26.08 20.99 -23.60
CA ILE A 148 25.46 20.55 -24.85
C ILE A 148 25.37 19.05 -24.81
N VAL A 149 24.17 18.53 -24.78
CA VAL A 149 23.89 17.08 -24.64
C VAL A 149 23.24 16.54 -25.93
N GLU A 150 23.73 15.38 -26.36
CA GLU A 150 23.14 14.66 -27.49
C GLU A 150 22.29 13.49 -26.95
N ILE A 151 21.07 13.35 -27.46
CA ILE A 151 20.08 12.33 -27.07
C ILE A 151 19.73 11.53 -28.30
N LYS A 152 19.61 10.21 -28.18
CA LYS A 152 19.20 9.30 -29.24
C LYS A 152 18.12 8.34 -28.75
N GLY A 153 17.43 7.68 -29.67
CA GLY A 153 16.39 6.72 -29.32
C GLY A 153 16.88 5.65 -28.37
N GLY A 154 16.13 5.45 -27.30
CA GLY A 154 16.48 4.53 -26.22
C GLY A 154 17.12 5.20 -25.02
N ASP A 155 17.58 6.44 -25.14
CA ASP A 155 18.23 7.16 -24.04
C ASP A 155 17.19 7.75 -23.08
N ARG A 156 17.52 7.71 -21.79
CA ARG A 156 16.80 8.46 -20.78
C ARG A 156 17.37 9.88 -20.73
N ILE A 157 16.49 10.88 -20.71
CA ILE A 157 16.91 12.28 -20.76
C ILE A 157 17.56 12.66 -19.42
N PRO A 158 18.82 13.13 -19.42
CA PRO A 158 19.59 13.25 -18.16
C PRO A 158 19.36 14.54 -17.37
N ALA A 159 18.68 15.54 -17.95
CA ALA A 159 18.38 16.82 -17.29
C ALA A 159 17.29 17.51 -18.10
N ASP A 160 16.76 18.65 -17.61
CA ASP A 160 15.87 19.48 -18.42
C ASP A 160 16.70 20.17 -19.52
N ILE A 161 16.32 19.96 -20.77
CA ILE A 161 17.11 20.34 -21.95
C ILE A 161 16.26 21.19 -22.88
N ARG A 162 16.79 22.35 -23.31
CA ARG A 162 16.21 23.14 -24.39
C ARG A 162 16.81 22.64 -25.70
N LEU A 163 15.98 22.09 -26.57
CA LEU A 163 16.43 21.48 -27.82
C LEU A 163 16.84 22.53 -28.85
N ILE A 164 17.99 22.31 -29.48
CA ILE A 164 18.53 23.20 -30.51
C ILE A 164 18.60 22.54 -31.89
N SER A 165 18.55 21.22 -31.94
CA SER A 165 18.53 20.42 -33.16
C SER A 165 17.76 19.12 -32.89
N THR A 166 16.86 18.75 -33.78
CA THR A 166 16.10 17.50 -33.66
C THR A 166 15.98 16.83 -35.03
N GLN A 167 16.01 15.50 -35.04
CA GLN A 167 15.77 14.67 -36.22
C GLN A 167 14.80 13.55 -35.85
N GLY A 168 13.51 13.81 -36.03
CA GLY A 168 12.46 12.86 -35.75
C GLY A 168 12.34 12.43 -34.28
N CYS A 169 12.74 13.30 -33.39
CA CYS A 169 12.77 12.98 -31.95
C CYS A 169 11.36 12.88 -31.38
N LYS A 170 11.06 11.76 -30.72
CA LYS A 170 9.84 11.54 -29.93
C LYS A 170 10.24 11.13 -28.53
N VAL A 171 9.55 11.67 -27.56
CA VAL A 171 9.85 11.45 -26.15
C VAL A 171 8.61 10.88 -25.43
N ASP A 172 8.81 9.85 -24.65
CA ASP A 172 7.78 9.31 -23.76
C ASP A 172 7.81 10.09 -22.46
N ASN A 173 6.78 10.89 -22.25
CA ASN A 173 6.61 11.73 -21.06
C ASN A 173 5.77 11.04 -19.96
N SER A 174 5.55 9.73 -20.06
CA SER A 174 4.69 9.01 -19.10
C SER A 174 5.11 9.21 -17.65
N SER A 175 6.41 9.32 -17.39
CA SER A 175 6.90 9.58 -16.03
C SER A 175 6.48 10.94 -15.48
N LEU A 176 6.13 11.88 -16.36
CA LEU A 176 5.73 13.25 -16.01
C LEU A 176 4.22 13.46 -16.11
N THR A 177 3.58 12.89 -17.13
CA THR A 177 2.15 13.11 -17.43
C THR A 177 1.27 11.91 -17.10
N GLY A 178 1.85 10.72 -16.92
CA GLY A 178 1.12 9.48 -16.70
C GLY A 178 0.62 8.81 -17.99
N GLU A 179 0.81 9.46 -19.15
CA GLU A 179 0.31 8.94 -20.43
C GLU A 179 1.46 8.50 -21.32
N SER A 180 1.40 7.27 -21.83
CA SER A 180 2.49 6.63 -22.56
C SER A 180 2.57 6.94 -24.05
N GLU A 181 1.73 7.86 -24.54
CA GLU A 181 1.80 8.23 -25.96
C GLU A 181 3.02 9.13 -26.21
N PRO A 182 4.00 8.69 -27.05
CA PRO A 182 5.17 9.51 -27.31
C PRO A 182 4.84 10.84 -27.96
N GLN A 183 5.47 11.90 -27.48
CA GLN A 183 5.28 13.27 -27.95
C GLN A 183 6.44 13.67 -28.84
N SER A 184 6.15 14.20 -30.04
CA SER A 184 7.18 14.70 -30.94
C SER A 184 7.83 15.96 -30.38
N ARG A 185 9.12 16.11 -30.60
CA ARG A 185 9.91 17.26 -30.16
C ARG A 185 10.44 18.02 -31.39
N SER A 186 10.53 19.33 -31.25
CA SER A 186 11.05 20.22 -32.29
C SER A 186 11.90 21.33 -31.66
N CYS A 187 12.60 22.08 -32.48
CA CYS A 187 13.41 23.21 -32.01
C CYS A 187 12.60 24.49 -31.84
N GLU A 188 11.37 24.52 -32.36
CA GLU A 188 10.58 25.75 -32.42
C GLU A 188 9.69 25.92 -31.20
N PHE A 189 9.51 27.16 -30.78
CA PHE A 189 8.56 27.56 -29.77
C PHE A 189 7.13 27.23 -30.27
N THR A 190 6.38 26.41 -29.51
CA THR A 190 5.03 25.98 -29.91
C THR A 190 3.95 26.33 -28.89
N HIS A 191 4.30 26.60 -27.64
CA HIS A 191 3.32 26.88 -26.59
C HIS A 191 3.94 27.73 -25.49
N GLU A 192 3.15 28.61 -24.90
CA GLU A 192 3.60 29.49 -23.81
C GLU A 192 3.90 28.73 -22.51
N ASN A 193 3.19 27.63 -22.26
CA ASN A 193 3.42 26.79 -21.09
C ASN A 193 4.67 25.92 -21.33
N PRO A 194 5.71 26.04 -20.50
CA PRO A 194 6.92 25.22 -20.69
C PRO A 194 6.67 23.70 -20.68
N LEU A 195 5.60 23.25 -20.02
CA LEU A 195 5.25 21.82 -19.98
C LEU A 195 4.66 21.31 -21.30
N GLU A 196 4.09 22.18 -22.10
CA GLU A 196 3.39 21.82 -23.33
C GLU A 196 4.19 22.14 -24.60
N THR A 197 5.23 22.97 -24.48
CA THR A 197 6.07 23.32 -25.63
C THR A 197 6.87 22.11 -26.11
N ARG A 198 7.10 22.05 -27.42
CA ARG A 198 7.82 20.90 -28.02
C ARG A 198 9.33 21.07 -28.01
N ASN A 199 9.85 22.23 -27.61
CA ASN A 199 11.28 22.49 -27.69
C ASN A 199 12.03 22.26 -26.37
N ILE A 200 11.37 21.67 -25.38
CA ILE A 200 12.00 21.24 -24.13
C ILE A 200 11.83 19.73 -23.95
N ALA A 201 12.90 19.06 -23.57
CA ALA A 201 12.92 17.67 -23.15
C ALA A 201 13.16 17.63 -21.63
N PHE A 202 12.40 16.84 -20.90
CA PHE A 202 12.39 16.85 -19.42
C PHE A 202 13.20 15.72 -18.85
N TYR A 203 13.85 15.98 -17.72
CA TYR A 203 14.62 15.01 -16.93
C TYR A 203 13.77 13.75 -16.65
N SER A 204 14.40 12.59 -16.80
CA SER A 204 13.83 11.28 -16.49
C SER A 204 12.75 10.77 -17.45
N THR A 205 12.42 11.53 -18.49
CA THR A 205 11.62 11.02 -19.60
C THR A 205 12.54 10.25 -20.57
N THR A 206 11.95 9.45 -21.49
CA THR A 206 12.73 8.56 -22.36
C THR A 206 12.57 8.98 -23.81
N CYS A 207 13.67 9.14 -24.53
CA CYS A 207 13.65 9.31 -25.99
C CYS A 207 13.33 7.97 -26.62
N VAL A 208 12.18 7.89 -27.32
CA VAL A 208 11.71 6.66 -27.94
C VAL A 208 12.30 6.52 -29.33
N GLU A 209 12.38 7.63 -30.08
CA GLU A 209 12.74 7.61 -31.51
C GLU A 209 13.49 8.89 -31.87
N GLY A 210 14.39 8.77 -32.82
CA GLY A 210 15.10 9.92 -33.39
C GLY A 210 16.30 10.37 -32.56
N THR A 211 16.84 11.53 -32.91
CA THR A 211 17.96 12.14 -32.19
C THR A 211 17.68 13.61 -31.93
N ALA A 212 18.34 14.16 -30.91
CA ALA A 212 18.22 15.58 -30.58
C ALA A 212 19.50 16.06 -29.90
N THR A 213 19.80 17.34 -30.05
CA THR A 213 20.86 18.02 -29.36
C THR A 213 20.29 19.25 -28.64
N GLY A 214 20.72 19.52 -27.44
CA GLY A 214 20.18 20.64 -26.68
C GLY A 214 21.11 21.13 -25.58
N ILE A 215 20.73 22.28 -25.01
CA ILE A 215 21.42 22.93 -23.91
C ILE A 215 20.73 22.56 -22.61
N VAL A 216 21.48 22.10 -21.64
CA VAL A 216 20.97 21.83 -20.29
C VAL A 216 20.56 23.15 -19.64
N ILE A 217 19.30 23.28 -19.26
CA ILE A 217 18.75 24.51 -18.66
C ILE A 217 18.51 24.38 -17.16
N ASN A 218 18.24 23.16 -16.66
CA ASN A 218 18.07 22.89 -15.23
C ASN A 218 18.65 21.52 -14.90
N THR A 219 19.17 21.39 -13.68
CA THR A 219 19.75 20.15 -13.16
C THR A 219 19.20 19.85 -11.77
N GLY A 220 19.18 18.58 -11.40
CA GLY A 220 18.87 18.10 -10.05
C GLY A 220 17.50 18.57 -9.55
N ASP A 221 17.49 19.18 -8.38
CA ASP A 221 16.26 19.63 -7.72
C ASP A 221 15.55 20.78 -8.44
N ARG A 222 16.24 21.47 -9.37
CA ARG A 222 15.67 22.57 -10.13
C ARG A 222 14.90 22.12 -11.37
N THR A 223 15.04 20.85 -11.76
CA THR A 223 14.26 20.27 -12.86
C THR A 223 12.77 20.19 -12.48
N ILE A 224 11.89 20.02 -13.46
CA ILE A 224 10.45 19.86 -13.22
C ILE A 224 10.21 18.67 -12.28
N ILE A 225 10.85 17.54 -12.55
CA ILE A 225 10.73 16.34 -11.71
C ILE A 225 11.33 16.60 -10.32
N GLY A 226 12.43 17.35 -10.24
CA GLY A 226 13.01 17.76 -8.95
C GLY A 226 12.04 18.58 -8.11
N ARG A 227 11.30 19.51 -8.74
CA ARG A 227 10.28 20.32 -8.05
C ARG A 227 9.11 19.47 -7.58
N ILE A 228 8.67 18.51 -8.38
CA ILE A 228 7.61 17.57 -8.00
C ILE A 228 8.06 16.73 -6.79
N ALA A 229 9.28 16.22 -6.82
CA ALA A 229 9.86 15.45 -5.71
C ALA A 229 9.96 16.31 -4.43
N SER A 230 10.35 17.58 -4.58
CA SER A 230 10.41 18.53 -3.47
C SER A 230 9.03 18.80 -2.86
N LEU A 231 8.01 18.95 -3.71
CA LEU A 231 6.62 19.11 -3.25
C LEU A 231 6.16 17.86 -2.49
N ALA A 232 6.48 16.67 -2.99
CA ALA A 232 6.15 15.43 -2.33
C ALA A 232 6.83 15.32 -0.96
N SER A 233 8.10 15.71 -0.85
CA SER A 233 8.82 15.67 0.42
C SER A 233 8.37 16.76 1.40
N GLY A 234 7.77 17.86 0.90
CA GLY A 234 7.21 18.93 1.71
C GLY A 234 5.86 18.60 2.32
N VAL A 235 5.17 17.55 1.83
CA VAL A 235 3.91 17.10 2.40
C VAL A 235 4.23 16.30 3.67
N GLY A 236 3.75 16.77 4.82
CA GLY A 236 3.96 16.07 6.10
C GLY A 236 3.19 14.75 6.13
N ASN A 237 3.73 13.78 6.84
CA ASN A 237 3.02 12.52 7.10
C ASN A 237 1.91 12.77 8.11
N GLU A 238 0.68 12.55 7.72
CA GLU A 238 -0.45 12.55 8.65
C GLU A 238 -0.46 11.21 9.39
N LYS A 239 -0.87 11.24 10.67
CA LYS A 239 -0.96 10.03 11.47
C LYS A 239 -1.97 9.05 10.87
N THR A 240 -1.62 7.78 10.86
CA THR A 240 -2.51 6.71 10.38
C THR A 240 -3.72 6.57 11.33
N PRO A 241 -4.84 6.02 10.85
CA PRO A 241 -5.99 5.81 11.73
C PRO A 241 -5.67 4.97 12.96
N ILE A 242 -4.86 3.93 12.85
CA ILE A 242 -4.50 3.10 14.01
C ILE A 242 -3.58 3.86 14.98
N ALA A 243 -2.69 4.73 14.47
CA ALA A 243 -1.83 5.55 15.33
C ALA A 243 -2.69 6.48 16.18
N ILE A 244 -3.71 7.11 15.60
CA ILE A 244 -4.65 7.98 16.29
C ILE A 244 -5.42 7.18 17.37
N GLU A 245 -5.87 5.97 17.02
CA GLU A 245 -6.61 5.10 17.95
C GLU A 245 -5.75 4.65 19.13
N ILE A 246 -4.50 4.27 18.87
CA ILE A 246 -3.56 3.85 19.93
C ILE A 246 -3.26 5.04 20.85
N GLU A 247 -3.00 6.22 20.26
CA GLU A 247 -2.75 7.44 21.02
C GLU A 247 -3.94 7.79 21.92
N HIS A 248 -5.15 7.74 21.38
CA HIS A 248 -6.38 7.98 22.15
C HIS A 248 -6.54 6.96 23.27
N PHE A 249 -6.27 5.70 23.00
CA PHE A 249 -6.32 4.61 24.01
C PHE A 249 -5.30 4.85 25.12
N VAL A 250 -4.06 5.25 24.76
CA VAL A 250 -3.00 5.55 25.73
C VAL A 250 -3.44 6.68 26.67
N TYR A 251 -3.99 7.78 26.10
CA TYR A 251 -4.46 8.90 26.90
C TYR A 251 -5.62 8.49 27.82
N LEU A 252 -6.53 7.67 27.33
CA LEU A 252 -7.66 7.19 28.13
C LEU A 252 -7.18 6.35 29.31
N VAL A 253 -6.30 5.38 29.05
CA VAL A 253 -5.76 4.49 30.10
C VAL A 253 -4.93 5.30 31.11
N ALA A 254 -4.10 6.23 30.62
CA ALA A 254 -3.29 7.10 31.50
C ALA A 254 -4.20 7.96 32.40
N GLY A 255 -5.24 8.54 31.83
CA GLY A 255 -6.20 9.36 32.59
C GLY A 255 -6.92 8.54 33.65
N VAL A 256 -7.38 7.33 33.30
CA VAL A 256 -8.06 6.43 34.24
C VAL A 256 -7.07 6.00 35.35
N ALA A 257 -5.85 5.58 34.97
CA ALA A 257 -4.85 5.14 35.95
C ALA A 257 -4.48 6.25 36.95
N ILE A 258 -4.23 7.46 36.43
CA ILE A 258 -3.89 8.62 37.28
C ILE A 258 -5.06 8.99 38.19
N SER A 259 -6.29 9.04 37.64
CA SER A 259 -7.49 9.40 38.42
C SER A 259 -7.75 8.40 39.54
N ILE A 260 -7.70 7.11 39.24
CA ILE A 260 -7.90 6.04 40.23
C ILE A 260 -6.75 6.08 41.26
N GLY A 261 -5.51 6.24 40.79
CA GLY A 261 -4.34 6.30 41.68
C GLY A 261 -4.43 7.46 42.65
N VAL A 262 -4.77 8.67 42.19
CA VAL A 262 -4.92 9.84 43.06
C VAL A 262 -6.08 9.66 44.05
N LEU A 263 -7.22 9.13 43.58
CA LEU A 263 -8.37 8.87 44.42
C LEU A 263 -8.01 7.92 45.55
N PHE A 264 -7.34 6.81 45.23
CA PHE A 264 -6.95 5.82 46.25
C PHE A 264 -5.84 6.33 47.13
N PHE A 265 -4.94 7.17 46.65
CA PHE A 265 -3.94 7.84 47.46
C PHE A 265 -4.64 8.72 48.51
N ILE A 266 -5.64 9.52 48.11
CA ILE A 266 -6.42 10.38 49.01
C ILE A 266 -7.16 9.53 50.05
N ILE A 267 -7.83 8.45 49.62
CA ILE A 267 -8.58 7.55 50.51
C ILE A 267 -7.61 6.92 51.51
N SER A 268 -6.46 6.44 51.04
CA SER A 268 -5.43 5.80 51.86
C SER A 268 -4.90 6.75 52.94
N VAL A 269 -4.56 7.99 52.57
CA VAL A 269 -4.10 9.02 53.52
C VAL A 269 -5.22 9.39 54.51
N SER A 270 -6.47 9.48 54.01
CA SER A 270 -7.65 9.78 54.84
C SER A 270 -7.90 8.67 55.87
N MET A 271 -7.60 7.42 55.50
CA MET A 271 -7.72 6.27 56.42
C MET A 271 -6.49 6.10 57.33
N ARG A 272 -5.61 7.12 57.36
CA ARG A 272 -4.40 7.17 58.19
C ARG A 272 -3.34 6.12 57.86
N TYR A 273 -3.28 5.67 56.63
CA TYR A 273 -2.15 4.90 56.13
C TYR A 273 -0.91 5.80 56.07
N LYS A 274 0.26 5.23 56.27
CA LYS A 274 1.51 5.95 56.11
C LYS A 274 1.65 6.45 54.68
N ILE A 275 2.23 7.64 54.52
CA ILE A 275 2.40 8.26 53.19
C ILE A 275 3.16 7.33 52.24
N LEU A 276 4.17 6.65 52.79
CA LEU A 276 4.97 5.74 51.98
C LEU A 276 4.16 4.54 51.47
N ASP A 277 3.32 3.95 52.31
CA ASP A 277 2.40 2.86 51.93
C ASP A 277 1.42 3.34 50.86
N SER A 278 0.95 4.58 51.00
CA SER A 278 0.05 5.19 50.01
C SER A 278 0.73 5.38 48.63
N ILE A 279 2.03 5.71 48.63
CA ILE A 279 2.82 5.81 47.40
C ILE A 279 2.98 4.43 46.76
N ILE A 280 3.22 3.38 47.58
CA ILE A 280 3.31 2.00 47.06
C ILE A 280 1.98 1.56 46.42
N PHE A 281 0.85 1.94 47.01
CA PHE A 281 -0.48 1.75 46.42
C PHE A 281 -0.61 2.45 45.08
N LEU A 282 -0.19 3.70 45.04
CA LEU A 282 -0.24 4.48 43.78
C LEU A 282 0.54 3.77 42.70
N ILE A 283 1.75 3.31 43.00
CA ILE A 283 2.57 2.56 42.04
C ILE A 283 1.85 1.28 41.62
N GLY A 284 1.31 0.53 42.55
CA GLY A 284 0.59 -0.73 42.30
C GLY A 284 -0.61 -0.52 41.38
N ILE A 285 -1.39 0.54 41.62
CA ILE A 285 -2.58 0.86 40.79
C ILE A 285 -2.16 1.28 39.38
N ILE A 286 -1.10 2.08 39.27
CA ILE A 286 -0.60 2.48 37.93
C ILE A 286 -0.12 1.23 37.17
N VAL A 287 0.66 0.37 37.79
CA VAL A 287 1.15 -0.88 37.17
C VAL A 287 -0.02 -1.78 36.77
N ALA A 288 -1.02 -1.94 37.64
CA ALA A 288 -2.18 -2.80 37.34
C ALA A 288 -3.03 -2.30 36.18
N ASN A 289 -3.07 -0.99 35.94
CA ASN A 289 -3.88 -0.40 34.88
C ASN A 289 -3.13 -0.27 33.55
N VAL A 290 -1.80 -0.22 33.56
CA VAL A 290 -1.01 -0.12 32.33
C VAL A 290 -0.77 -1.53 31.78
N PRO A 291 -1.30 -1.84 30.59
CA PRO A 291 -1.02 -3.16 29.98
C PRO A 291 0.37 -3.14 29.32
N GLU A 292 1.41 -3.38 30.11
CA GLU A 292 2.82 -3.25 29.70
C GLU A 292 3.16 -4.06 28.46
N GLY A 293 2.57 -5.24 28.32
CA GLY A 293 2.80 -6.12 27.18
C GLY A 293 2.04 -5.75 25.93
N LEU A 294 1.04 -4.86 26.04
CA LEU A 294 0.13 -4.60 24.92
C LEU A 294 0.83 -3.92 23.74
N LEU A 295 1.67 -2.93 24.00
CA LEU A 295 2.37 -2.21 22.94
C LEU A 295 3.30 -3.16 22.16
N ALA A 296 4.04 -4.00 22.86
CA ALA A 296 4.89 -5.02 22.24
C ALA A 296 4.05 -5.99 21.40
N THR A 297 2.91 -6.43 21.92
CA THR A 297 2.00 -7.36 21.23
C THR A 297 1.44 -6.73 19.96
N VAL A 298 1.02 -5.47 20.03
CA VAL A 298 0.51 -4.74 18.85
C VAL A 298 1.60 -4.65 17.78
N THR A 299 2.82 -4.28 18.18
CA THR A 299 3.95 -4.16 17.24
C THR A 299 4.27 -5.51 16.58
N VAL A 300 4.32 -6.59 17.36
CA VAL A 300 4.55 -7.94 16.83
C VAL A 300 3.44 -8.34 15.88
N SER A 301 2.18 -8.08 16.25
CA SER A 301 1.01 -8.42 15.41
C SER A 301 1.06 -7.70 14.08
N LEU A 302 1.37 -6.41 14.08
CA LEU A 302 1.51 -5.62 12.85
C LEU A 302 2.68 -6.12 12.01
N SER A 303 3.82 -6.47 12.63
CA SER A 303 4.99 -7.02 11.94
C SER A 303 4.66 -8.35 11.25
N LEU A 304 3.96 -9.23 11.94
CA LEU A 304 3.55 -10.53 11.38
C LEU A 304 2.61 -10.35 10.20
N THR A 305 1.67 -9.42 10.30
CA THR A 305 0.73 -9.15 9.21
C THR A 305 1.46 -8.51 8.03
N ALA A 306 2.39 -7.58 8.27
CA ALA A 306 3.21 -6.99 7.21
C ALA A 306 4.03 -8.08 6.48
N LYS A 307 4.57 -9.05 7.23
CA LYS A 307 5.31 -10.19 6.66
C LYS A 307 4.38 -11.07 5.79
N ARG A 308 3.15 -11.32 6.24
CA ARG A 308 2.16 -12.05 5.44
C ARG A 308 1.79 -11.29 4.17
N MET A 309 1.61 -9.96 4.27
CA MET A 309 1.30 -9.11 3.12
C MET A 309 2.44 -9.11 2.10
N ALA A 310 3.69 -9.07 2.58
CA ALA A 310 4.87 -9.12 1.69
C ALA A 310 4.91 -10.43 0.88
N LYS A 311 4.52 -11.56 1.50
CA LYS A 311 4.40 -12.85 0.79
C LYS A 311 3.28 -12.83 -0.26
N LYS A 312 2.34 -11.91 -0.16
CA LYS A 312 1.24 -11.71 -1.11
C LYS A 312 1.49 -10.48 -2.01
N ASN A 313 2.76 -10.13 -2.19
CA ASN A 313 3.24 -9.07 -3.07
C ASN A 313 2.88 -7.64 -2.62
N CYS A 314 2.50 -7.46 -1.37
CA CYS A 314 2.25 -6.14 -0.78
C CYS A 314 3.37 -5.81 0.21
N LEU A 315 4.38 -5.05 -0.23
CA LEU A 315 5.48 -4.65 0.63
C LEU A 315 5.11 -3.39 1.40
N VAL A 316 4.99 -3.51 2.72
CA VAL A 316 4.59 -2.40 3.60
C VAL A 316 5.85 -1.73 4.16
N LYS A 317 5.99 -0.44 3.94
CA LYS A 317 7.11 0.36 4.47
C LYS A 317 6.89 0.80 5.91
N ASN A 318 5.63 1.00 6.29
CA ASN A 318 5.22 1.49 7.60
C ASN A 318 4.24 0.46 8.18
N LEU A 319 4.57 -0.09 9.35
CA LEU A 319 3.76 -1.15 9.98
C LEU A 319 2.30 -0.72 10.18
N GLU A 320 2.07 0.55 10.49
CA GLU A 320 0.72 1.08 10.74
C GLU A 320 -0.12 1.15 9.46
N ALA A 321 0.52 1.21 8.29
CA ALA A 321 -0.18 1.24 7.00
C ALA A 321 -0.96 -0.05 6.73
N VAL A 322 -0.58 -1.15 7.37
CA VAL A 322 -1.29 -2.44 7.26
C VAL A 322 -2.77 -2.25 7.62
N GLU A 323 -3.03 -1.65 8.77
CA GLU A 323 -4.41 -1.45 9.25
C GLU A 323 -5.11 -0.33 8.47
N THR A 324 -4.36 0.70 8.07
CA THR A 324 -4.92 1.80 7.28
C THR A 324 -5.55 1.27 5.99
N LEU A 325 -4.89 0.33 5.34
CA LEU A 325 -5.43 -0.31 4.13
C LEU A 325 -6.75 -1.03 4.42
N GLY A 326 -6.84 -1.73 5.55
CA GLY A 326 -8.06 -2.40 5.99
C GLY A 326 -9.22 -1.44 6.29
N SER A 327 -8.89 -0.21 6.70
CA SER A 327 -9.87 0.83 7.01
C SER A 327 -10.27 1.65 5.77
N THR A 328 -9.66 1.40 4.63
CA THR A 328 -9.86 2.17 3.40
C THR A 328 -11.32 2.10 2.95
N SER A 329 -11.88 3.28 2.66
CA SER A 329 -13.25 3.41 2.15
C SER A 329 -13.27 3.90 0.69
N ILE A 330 -12.19 4.54 0.23
CA ILE A 330 -12.05 5.04 -1.13
C ILE A 330 -10.66 4.68 -1.63
N ILE A 331 -10.58 4.13 -2.85
CA ILE A 331 -9.32 3.91 -3.56
C ILE A 331 -9.33 4.79 -4.79
N CYS A 332 -8.41 5.75 -4.86
CA CYS A 332 -8.19 6.60 -6.04
C CYS A 332 -7.04 6.00 -6.82
N SER A 333 -7.33 5.48 -7.99
CA SER A 333 -6.34 4.74 -8.78
C SER A 333 -6.02 5.49 -10.06
N ASP A 334 -4.74 5.62 -10.37
CA ASP A 334 -4.30 6.02 -11.70
C ASP A 334 -4.77 4.96 -12.72
N LYS A 335 -5.05 5.40 -13.94
CA LYS A 335 -5.49 4.50 -15.01
C LYS A 335 -4.29 3.74 -15.60
N THR A 336 -3.33 4.50 -16.12
CA THR A 336 -2.24 3.97 -16.95
C THR A 336 -1.21 3.26 -16.08
N GLY A 337 -0.92 2.01 -16.42
CA GLY A 337 0.07 1.21 -15.70
C GLY A 337 -0.43 0.57 -14.42
N THR A 338 -1.52 1.08 -13.84
CA THR A 338 -2.14 0.55 -12.62
C THR A 338 -3.37 -0.29 -12.95
N LEU A 339 -4.40 0.33 -13.53
CA LEU A 339 -5.61 -0.40 -13.97
C LEU A 339 -5.42 -1.02 -15.35
N THR A 340 -4.55 -0.46 -16.17
CA THR A 340 -4.25 -0.96 -17.50
C THR A 340 -2.84 -1.53 -17.57
N GLN A 341 -2.57 -2.24 -18.67
CA GLN A 341 -1.29 -2.93 -18.88
C GLN A 341 -0.14 -1.97 -19.22
N ASN A 342 -0.42 -0.69 -19.46
CA ASN A 342 0.53 0.32 -19.96
C ASN A 342 1.17 -0.14 -21.26
N ARG A 343 0.35 -0.68 -22.15
CA ARG A 343 0.80 -1.29 -23.39
C ARG A 343 -0.30 -1.15 -24.43
N MET A 344 -0.05 -0.31 -25.45
CA MET A 344 -0.98 -0.19 -26.56
C MET A 344 -1.10 -1.57 -27.23
N THR A 345 -2.32 -2.06 -27.43
CA THR A 345 -2.60 -3.41 -27.94
C THR A 345 -3.74 -3.32 -28.95
N VAL A 346 -3.61 -4.08 -30.05
CA VAL A 346 -4.69 -4.16 -31.06
C VAL A 346 -5.89 -4.83 -30.42
N ALA A 347 -7.05 -4.16 -30.44
CA ALA A 347 -8.27 -4.64 -29.79
C ALA A 347 -9.30 -5.15 -30.79
N HIS A 348 -9.49 -4.46 -31.90
CA HIS A 348 -10.51 -4.80 -32.91
C HIS A 348 -9.96 -4.55 -34.30
N LEU A 349 -10.53 -5.30 -35.26
CA LEU A 349 -10.26 -5.14 -36.72
C LEU A 349 -11.58 -5.00 -37.44
N TRP A 350 -11.56 -4.22 -38.49
CA TRP A 350 -12.72 -4.15 -39.42
C TRP A 350 -12.23 -4.41 -40.82
N PHE A 351 -12.71 -5.48 -41.44
CA PHE A 351 -12.53 -5.80 -42.85
C PHE A 351 -13.71 -6.69 -43.28
N ASP A 352 -13.97 -6.78 -44.58
CA ASP A 352 -15.09 -7.55 -45.14
C ASP A 352 -16.44 -7.16 -44.49
N ASN A 353 -16.61 -5.87 -44.12
CA ASN A 353 -17.79 -5.32 -43.45
C ASN A 353 -18.12 -5.96 -42.10
N GLN A 354 -17.14 -6.54 -41.42
CA GLN A 354 -17.33 -7.15 -40.08
C GLN A 354 -16.27 -6.67 -39.13
N ILE A 355 -16.68 -6.44 -37.89
CA ILE A 355 -15.76 -6.15 -36.79
C ILE A 355 -15.35 -7.47 -36.14
N TYR A 356 -14.05 -7.68 -36.05
CA TYR A 356 -13.43 -8.84 -35.36
C TYR A 356 -12.74 -8.37 -34.12
N SER A 357 -12.77 -9.20 -33.05
CA SER A 357 -12.06 -8.92 -31.82
C SER A 357 -10.69 -9.58 -31.82
N ALA A 358 -9.68 -8.86 -31.34
CA ALA A 358 -8.35 -9.42 -31.10
C ALA A 358 -8.19 -9.78 -29.64
N ASP A 359 -7.24 -10.67 -29.34
CA ASP A 359 -6.91 -11.05 -27.97
C ASP A 359 -6.12 -9.92 -27.32
N THR A 360 -6.70 -9.25 -26.31
CA THR A 360 -6.05 -8.18 -25.57
C THR A 360 -5.47 -8.65 -24.24
N SER A 361 -5.49 -9.97 -23.96
CA SER A 361 -4.90 -10.54 -22.74
C SER A 361 -3.39 -10.34 -22.70
N GLU A 362 -2.82 -10.46 -21.53
CA GLU A 362 -1.39 -10.23 -21.33
C GLU A 362 -0.52 -11.23 -22.07
N ASP A 363 -1.00 -12.44 -22.27
CA ASP A 363 -0.27 -13.52 -22.95
C ASP A 363 -0.58 -13.65 -24.44
N GLN A 364 -1.73 -13.16 -24.89
CA GLN A 364 -2.19 -13.21 -26.30
C GLN A 364 -2.02 -14.60 -26.93
N THR A 365 -2.59 -15.60 -26.28
CA THR A 365 -2.44 -17.00 -26.71
C THR A 365 -3.54 -17.50 -27.64
N THR A 366 -4.67 -16.81 -27.75
CA THR A 366 -5.82 -17.26 -28.54
C THR A 366 -5.79 -16.64 -29.94
N GLN A 367 -6.23 -17.41 -30.94
CA GLN A 367 -6.45 -16.89 -32.27
C GLN A 367 -7.87 -16.30 -32.35
N PRO A 368 -7.99 -14.98 -32.55
CA PRO A 368 -9.27 -14.32 -32.30
C PRO A 368 -10.26 -14.40 -33.46
N PHE A 369 -9.85 -14.81 -34.66
CA PHE A 369 -10.69 -14.79 -35.84
C PHE A 369 -10.16 -15.72 -36.95
N ASP A 370 -10.98 -16.00 -37.94
CA ASP A 370 -10.62 -16.81 -39.11
C ASP A 370 -9.66 -16.03 -40.03
N GLN A 371 -8.47 -16.55 -40.19
CA GLN A 371 -7.39 -15.93 -40.98
C GLN A 371 -7.37 -16.36 -42.43
N SER A 372 -8.38 -17.08 -42.92
CA SER A 372 -8.43 -17.59 -44.29
C SER A 372 -8.85 -16.55 -45.33
N SER A 373 -9.40 -15.42 -44.91
CA SER A 373 -9.89 -14.38 -45.83
C SER A 373 -8.75 -13.75 -46.63
N PRO A 374 -8.88 -13.59 -47.95
CA PRO A 374 -7.90 -12.85 -48.76
C PRO A 374 -7.78 -11.38 -48.32
N SER A 375 -8.86 -10.78 -47.83
CA SER A 375 -8.83 -9.41 -47.28
C SER A 375 -7.93 -9.33 -46.05
N TRP A 376 -7.95 -10.34 -45.17
CA TRP A 376 -7.04 -10.40 -44.04
C TRP A 376 -5.59 -10.52 -44.48
N THR A 377 -5.33 -11.33 -45.50
CA THR A 377 -3.97 -11.48 -46.06
C THR A 377 -3.44 -10.13 -46.56
N ALA A 378 -4.27 -9.36 -47.26
CA ALA A 378 -3.89 -8.02 -47.73
C ALA A 378 -3.68 -7.06 -46.54
N LEU A 379 -4.59 -7.06 -45.56
CA LEU A 379 -4.53 -6.17 -44.41
C LEU A 379 -3.29 -6.47 -43.56
N SER A 380 -3.00 -7.73 -43.29
CA SER A 380 -1.84 -8.14 -42.53
C SER A 380 -0.53 -7.75 -43.20
N LYS A 381 -0.49 -7.82 -44.52
CA LYS A 381 0.68 -7.40 -45.31
C LYS A 381 0.91 -5.89 -45.16
N ILE A 382 -0.16 -5.07 -45.23
CA ILE A 382 -0.08 -3.62 -45.05
C ILE A 382 0.43 -3.29 -43.64
N VAL A 383 -0.14 -3.94 -42.63
CA VAL A 383 0.20 -3.71 -41.22
C VAL A 383 1.67 -4.04 -40.98
N THR A 384 2.16 -5.12 -41.57
CA THR A 384 3.55 -5.59 -41.43
C THR A 384 4.54 -4.64 -42.12
N LEU A 385 4.23 -4.25 -43.35
CA LEU A 385 5.16 -3.51 -44.23
C LEU A 385 5.16 -2.00 -43.94
N CYS A 386 4.00 -1.38 -43.70
CA CYS A 386 3.88 0.05 -43.42
C CYS A 386 4.11 0.30 -41.91
N ASN A 387 5.27 -0.01 -41.44
CA ASN A 387 5.60 0.03 -40.00
C ASN A 387 7.11 0.21 -39.81
N ARG A 388 7.52 1.19 -39.05
CA ARG A 388 8.92 1.51 -38.80
C ARG A 388 9.46 0.85 -37.51
N ALA A 389 8.58 0.26 -36.70
CA ALA A 389 8.98 -0.37 -35.45
C ALA A 389 9.78 -1.66 -35.71
N GLU A 390 10.79 -1.91 -34.90
CA GLU A 390 11.66 -3.09 -35.02
C GLU A 390 11.95 -3.69 -33.64
N PHE A 391 11.97 -5.02 -33.57
CA PHE A 391 12.43 -5.72 -32.36
C PHE A 391 13.93 -5.53 -32.18
N ARG A 392 14.37 -5.35 -30.97
CA ARG A 392 15.79 -5.35 -30.65
C ARG A 392 16.38 -6.76 -30.87
N PRO A 393 17.62 -6.88 -31.39
CA PRO A 393 18.23 -8.20 -31.63
C PRO A 393 18.43 -8.98 -30.33
N GLY A 394 18.45 -10.31 -30.43
CA GLY A 394 18.80 -11.20 -29.33
C GLY A 394 17.65 -11.51 -28.37
N GLN A 395 16.41 -11.30 -28.80
CA GLN A 395 15.24 -11.52 -27.93
C GLN A 395 14.35 -12.68 -28.37
N GLU A 396 14.82 -13.54 -29.25
CA GLU A 396 14.02 -14.63 -29.82
C GLU A 396 13.48 -15.59 -28.75
N ASN A 397 14.18 -15.72 -27.65
CA ASN A 397 13.80 -16.61 -26.54
C ASN A 397 12.75 -16.01 -25.60
N LEU A 398 12.46 -14.72 -25.72
CA LEU A 398 11.47 -14.06 -24.87
C LEU A 398 10.07 -14.18 -25.49
N PRO A 399 9.01 -14.22 -24.66
CA PRO A 399 7.65 -14.09 -25.17
C PRO A 399 7.50 -12.81 -25.99
N ILE A 400 6.73 -12.86 -27.04
CA ILE A 400 6.58 -11.72 -28.00
C ILE A 400 6.16 -10.44 -27.28
N MET A 401 5.23 -10.55 -26.34
CA MET A 401 4.69 -9.37 -25.64
C MET A 401 5.71 -8.74 -24.69
N LYS A 402 6.75 -9.47 -24.30
CA LYS A 402 7.81 -8.96 -23.41
C LYS A 402 9.05 -8.45 -24.18
N ARG A 403 9.10 -8.61 -25.50
CA ARG A 403 10.22 -8.14 -26.31
C ARG A 403 10.24 -6.61 -26.35
N VAL A 404 11.44 -6.04 -26.32
CA VAL A 404 11.64 -4.60 -26.44
C VAL A 404 11.62 -4.23 -27.93
N VAL A 405 10.85 -3.18 -28.28
CA VAL A 405 10.65 -2.69 -29.64
C VAL A 405 11.10 -1.23 -29.70
N VAL A 406 11.80 -0.88 -30.75
CA VAL A 406 12.15 0.52 -31.06
C VAL A 406 11.11 1.05 -32.05
N GLY A 407 10.34 2.04 -31.63
CA GLY A 407 9.26 2.62 -32.40
C GLY A 407 8.21 3.28 -31.50
N ASP A 408 7.22 3.92 -32.12
CA ASP A 408 6.14 4.52 -31.34
C ASP A 408 5.16 3.45 -30.82
N ALA A 409 4.28 3.85 -29.91
CA ALA A 409 3.36 2.93 -29.23
C ALA A 409 2.41 2.23 -30.20
N SER A 410 1.88 2.96 -31.19
CA SER A 410 0.95 2.40 -32.19
C SER A 410 1.65 1.40 -33.10
N GLU A 411 2.82 1.74 -33.61
CA GLU A 411 3.60 0.85 -34.47
C GLU A 411 4.09 -0.38 -33.69
N THR A 412 4.46 -0.23 -32.45
CA THR A 412 4.83 -1.34 -31.56
C THR A 412 3.65 -2.30 -31.39
N ALA A 413 2.45 -1.77 -31.17
CA ALA A 413 1.23 -2.59 -31.03
C ALA A 413 0.96 -3.38 -32.31
N LEU A 414 1.07 -2.74 -33.47
CA LEU A 414 0.87 -3.39 -34.77
C LEU A 414 1.94 -4.45 -35.01
N LEU A 415 3.20 -4.16 -34.67
CA LEU A 415 4.31 -5.12 -34.89
C LEU A 415 4.12 -6.36 -34.04
N LYS A 416 3.81 -6.20 -32.75
CA LYS A 416 3.60 -7.34 -31.85
C LYS A 416 2.39 -8.16 -32.25
N PHE A 417 1.30 -7.51 -32.67
CA PHE A 417 0.10 -8.19 -33.18
C PHE A 417 0.43 -9.03 -34.41
N SER A 418 1.16 -8.45 -35.38
CA SER A 418 1.59 -9.16 -36.59
C SER A 418 2.48 -10.36 -36.24
N GLU A 419 3.43 -10.19 -35.33
CA GLU A 419 4.33 -11.28 -34.90
C GLU A 419 3.56 -12.43 -34.25
N VAL A 420 2.55 -12.14 -33.43
CA VAL A 420 1.72 -13.17 -32.80
C VAL A 420 0.93 -13.97 -33.84
N ILE A 421 0.37 -13.27 -34.83
CA ILE A 421 -0.54 -13.88 -35.81
C ILE A 421 0.24 -14.56 -36.95
N LEU A 422 1.25 -13.87 -37.47
CA LEU A 422 1.96 -14.30 -38.69
C LEU A 422 3.25 -15.06 -38.43
N GLY A 423 3.82 -14.91 -37.25
CA GLY A 423 5.14 -15.47 -36.91
C GLY A 423 6.26 -14.53 -37.33
N ASP A 424 7.21 -14.95 -38.11
CA ASP A 424 8.43 -14.23 -38.45
C ASP A 424 8.18 -12.99 -39.31
N VAL A 425 7.83 -11.86 -38.72
CA VAL A 425 7.57 -10.56 -39.38
C VAL A 425 8.82 -10.03 -40.08
N MET A 426 10.00 -10.20 -39.47
CA MET A 426 11.25 -9.68 -40.05
C MET A 426 11.60 -10.38 -41.35
N SER A 427 11.29 -11.67 -41.47
CA SER A 427 11.45 -12.44 -42.73
C SER A 427 10.51 -11.91 -43.79
N ILE A 428 9.26 -11.62 -43.45
CA ILE A 428 8.27 -11.05 -44.40
C ILE A 428 8.75 -9.68 -44.92
N ARG A 429 9.32 -8.87 -44.05
CA ARG A 429 9.88 -7.55 -44.43
C ARG A 429 11.10 -7.70 -45.34
N ALA A 430 11.94 -8.71 -45.10
CA ALA A 430 13.11 -8.97 -45.94
C ALA A 430 12.70 -9.40 -47.33
N GLN A 431 11.64 -10.19 -47.48
CA GLN A 431 11.11 -10.66 -48.77
C GLN A 431 10.43 -9.53 -49.54
N ASN A 432 9.94 -8.51 -48.86
CA ASN A 432 9.25 -7.34 -49.45
C ASN A 432 10.09 -6.08 -49.18
N ARG A 433 11.21 -5.95 -49.87
CA ARG A 433 12.20 -4.89 -49.64
C ARG A 433 11.58 -3.50 -49.86
N LYS A 434 11.76 -2.61 -48.91
CA LYS A 434 11.30 -1.22 -48.93
C LYS A 434 12.17 -0.42 -49.92
N VAL A 435 11.54 0.23 -50.89
CA VAL A 435 12.24 1.07 -51.89
C VAL A 435 12.01 2.55 -51.66
N ALA A 436 10.91 2.94 -51.01
CA ALA A 436 10.62 4.33 -50.69
C ALA A 436 9.72 4.40 -49.47
N GLU A 437 9.76 5.53 -48.77
CA GLU A 437 8.98 5.73 -47.57
C GLU A 437 8.72 7.21 -47.33
N ILE A 438 7.49 7.54 -46.95
CA ILE A 438 7.13 8.85 -46.40
C ILE A 438 6.71 8.59 -44.91
N PRO A 439 7.49 9.07 -43.93
CA PRO A 439 7.10 8.93 -42.54
C PRO A 439 5.82 9.73 -42.23
N PHE A 440 5.14 9.33 -41.16
CA PHE A 440 3.95 10.05 -40.69
C PHE A 440 4.29 11.51 -40.38
N ASN A 441 3.44 12.42 -40.88
CA ASN A 441 3.50 13.81 -40.43
C ASN A 441 2.09 14.32 -40.10
N SER A 442 2.05 15.32 -39.23
CA SER A 442 0.79 15.83 -38.67
C SER A 442 -0.05 16.59 -39.69
N THR A 443 0.56 17.03 -40.83
CA THR A 443 -0.14 17.73 -41.89
C THR A 443 -0.91 16.76 -42.79
N ASN A 444 -0.21 15.73 -43.27
CA ASN A 444 -0.77 14.72 -44.19
C ASN A 444 -1.65 13.70 -43.47
N LYS A 445 -1.36 13.40 -42.22
CA LYS A 445 -2.09 12.41 -41.38
C LYS A 445 -1.99 10.99 -41.95
N PHE A 446 -0.94 10.68 -42.70
CA PHE A 446 -0.68 9.32 -43.17
C PHE A 446 0.81 9.00 -43.20
N GLN A 447 1.11 7.71 -43.21
CA GLN A 447 2.43 7.13 -43.46
C GLN A 447 2.32 6.23 -44.69
N LEU A 448 3.30 6.27 -45.56
CA LEU A 448 3.31 5.54 -46.82
C LEU A 448 4.64 4.87 -47.04
N SER A 449 4.64 3.66 -47.56
CA SER A 449 5.87 2.99 -48.04
C SER A 449 5.61 2.19 -49.31
N ILE A 450 6.64 2.04 -50.12
CA ILE A 450 6.59 1.30 -51.38
C ILE A 450 7.57 0.16 -51.30
N HIS A 451 7.11 -1.05 -51.59
CA HIS A 451 7.88 -2.28 -51.46
C HIS A 451 7.89 -3.09 -52.75
N GLU A 452 8.96 -3.85 -52.96
CA GLU A 452 8.99 -4.91 -53.97
C GLU A 452 8.11 -6.06 -53.48
N THR A 453 7.40 -6.76 -54.36
CA THR A 453 6.56 -7.90 -53.98
C THR A 453 7.40 -9.17 -53.89
N ASP A 454 6.91 -10.11 -53.11
CA ASP A 454 7.57 -11.42 -52.90
C ASP A 454 7.23 -12.48 -53.96
N UNK A 455 6.36 -12.29 -54.72
CA UNK A 455 6.12 -12.99 -55.40
C UNK A 455 6.88 -13.02 -56.28
N PRO A 456 7.58 -14.12 -56.74
CA PRO A 456 8.68 -14.18 -57.72
C PRO A 456 8.21 -13.93 -59.16
N HIS A 457 6.95 -14.09 -59.42
CA HIS A 457 6.39 -13.84 -60.77
C HIS A 457 5.69 -12.49 -60.90
N ASP A 458 5.61 -11.71 -59.82
CA ASP A 458 4.97 -10.40 -59.78
C ASP A 458 6.03 -9.34 -59.58
N LYS A 459 6.31 -8.55 -60.58
CA LYS A 459 7.33 -7.49 -60.53
C LYS A 459 6.75 -6.12 -60.18
N ARG A 460 5.44 -6.05 -59.90
CA ARG A 460 4.82 -4.79 -59.53
C ARG A 460 5.29 -4.35 -58.13
N PHE A 461 5.41 -3.04 -57.96
CA PHE A 461 5.65 -2.47 -56.63
C PHE A 461 4.31 -2.39 -55.90
N LEU A 462 4.37 -2.63 -54.60
CA LEU A 462 3.22 -2.50 -53.69
C LEU A 462 3.38 -1.22 -52.85
N LEU A 463 2.41 -0.31 -53.05
CA LEU A 463 2.30 0.90 -52.26
C LEU A 463 1.34 0.60 -51.11
N VAL A 464 1.79 0.79 -49.85
CA VAL A 464 0.98 0.58 -48.68
C VAL A 464 0.93 1.90 -47.88
N MET A 465 -0.24 2.17 -47.30
CA MET A 465 -0.48 3.43 -46.58
C MET A 465 -1.34 3.17 -45.37
N LYS A 466 -1.04 3.85 -44.27
CA LYS A 466 -1.86 3.84 -43.05
C LYS A 466 -1.96 5.25 -42.48
N GLY A 467 -3.04 5.52 -41.77
CA GLY A 467 -3.20 6.81 -41.13
C GLY A 467 -4.58 7.01 -40.53
N ALA A 468 -4.94 8.27 -40.31
CA ALA A 468 -6.28 8.63 -39.83
C ALA A 468 -7.35 8.08 -40.77
N PRO A 469 -8.35 7.32 -40.27
CA PRO A 469 -9.28 6.59 -41.15
C PRO A 469 -9.97 7.45 -42.17
N GLU A 470 -10.46 8.62 -41.80
CA GLU A 470 -11.17 9.54 -42.73
C GLU A 470 -10.23 10.08 -43.82
N ARG A 471 -8.97 10.32 -43.50
CA ARG A 471 -7.96 10.81 -44.45
C ARG A 471 -7.55 9.71 -45.42
N ILE A 472 -7.46 8.48 -44.95
CA ILE A 472 -7.14 7.33 -45.80
C ILE A 472 -8.30 7.04 -46.76
N LEU A 473 -9.54 7.09 -46.26
CA LEU A 473 -10.74 6.84 -47.10
C LEU A 473 -10.87 7.86 -48.23
N GLU A 474 -10.52 9.13 -47.96
CA GLU A 474 -10.55 10.21 -48.98
C GLU A 474 -9.64 9.92 -50.15
N ARG A 475 -8.59 9.12 -49.97
CA ARG A 475 -7.60 8.77 -50.97
C ARG A 475 -7.95 7.48 -51.70
N CYS A 476 -9.05 6.82 -51.32
CA CYS A 476 -9.43 5.52 -51.91
C CYS A 476 -10.61 5.67 -52.84
N SER A 477 -10.57 4.97 -53.99
CA SER A 477 -11.66 4.89 -54.93
C SER A 477 -12.37 3.53 -54.90
N THR A 478 -11.73 2.54 -54.29
CA THR A 478 -12.26 1.17 -54.15
C THR A 478 -12.09 0.68 -52.73
N ILE A 479 -12.81 -0.38 -52.38
CA ILE A 479 -12.70 -1.05 -51.07
C ILE A 479 -12.59 -2.57 -51.33
N MET A 480 -11.78 -3.26 -50.52
CA MET A 480 -11.62 -4.71 -50.64
C MET A 480 -12.67 -5.41 -49.78
N ILE A 481 -13.47 -6.26 -50.39
CA ILE A 481 -14.47 -7.11 -49.74
C ILE A 481 -14.30 -8.54 -50.27
N ASN A 482 -14.05 -9.49 -49.40
CA ASN A 482 -13.82 -10.91 -49.70
C ASN A 482 -12.71 -11.10 -50.75
N GLY A 483 -11.66 -10.27 -50.68
CA GLY A 483 -10.52 -10.34 -51.59
C GLY A 483 -10.73 -9.67 -52.93
N LYS A 484 -11.89 -9.06 -53.21
CA LYS A 484 -12.22 -8.38 -54.44
C LYS A 484 -12.32 -6.88 -54.23
N GLU A 485 -11.74 -6.11 -55.16
CA GLU A 485 -11.88 -4.66 -55.17
C GLU A 485 -13.26 -4.30 -55.71
N GLU A 486 -14.05 -3.59 -54.93
CA GLU A 486 -15.38 -3.08 -55.32
C GLU A 486 -15.36 -1.56 -55.27
N PRO A 487 -16.14 -0.88 -56.12
CA PRO A 487 -16.21 0.58 -56.10
C PRO A 487 -16.68 1.07 -54.69
N LEU A 488 -16.07 2.14 -54.21
CA LEU A 488 -16.43 2.76 -52.92
C LEU A 488 -17.66 3.66 -53.16
N ASP A 489 -18.85 3.11 -52.97
CA ASP A 489 -20.11 3.82 -53.10
C ASP A 489 -20.59 4.37 -51.72
N SER A 490 -21.74 5.05 -51.73
CA SER A 490 -22.28 5.67 -50.51
C SER A 490 -22.64 4.66 -49.43
N GLU A 491 -23.11 3.45 -49.81
CA GLU A 491 -23.45 2.37 -48.88
C GLU A 491 -22.21 1.87 -48.13
N LYS A 492 -21.11 1.67 -48.88
CA LYS A 492 -19.85 1.21 -48.29
C LYS A 492 -19.19 2.29 -47.43
N ALA A 493 -19.31 3.57 -47.84
CA ALA A 493 -18.85 4.70 -47.05
C ALA A 493 -19.62 4.80 -45.72
N GLU A 494 -20.93 4.55 -45.76
CA GLU A 494 -21.75 4.50 -44.51
C GLU A 494 -21.37 3.34 -43.63
N ALA A 495 -21.08 2.15 -44.21
CA ALA A 495 -20.60 0.99 -43.44
C ALA A 495 -19.29 1.30 -42.77
N PHE A 496 -18.36 1.96 -43.46
CA PHE A 496 -17.10 2.45 -42.89
C PHE A 496 -17.35 3.43 -41.73
N GLN A 497 -18.23 4.41 -41.97
CA GLN A 497 -18.51 5.44 -40.96
C GLN A 497 -19.13 4.81 -39.71
N THR A 498 -20.03 3.85 -39.85
CA THR A 498 -20.65 3.12 -38.76
C THR A 498 -19.58 2.36 -37.94
N ALA A 499 -18.70 1.64 -38.63
CA ALA A 499 -17.62 0.88 -38.00
C ALA A 499 -16.64 1.82 -37.27
N TYR A 500 -16.27 2.93 -37.91
CA TYR A 500 -15.34 3.90 -37.34
C TYR A 500 -15.92 4.54 -36.08
N MET A 501 -17.21 4.93 -36.14
CA MET A 501 -17.88 5.52 -34.95
C MET A 501 -18.05 4.50 -33.83
N GLU A 502 -18.33 3.25 -34.14
CA GLU A 502 -18.44 2.19 -33.14
C GLU A 502 -17.11 1.96 -32.44
N LEU A 503 -16.02 1.83 -33.17
CA LEU A 503 -14.67 1.62 -32.63
C LEU A 503 -14.21 2.85 -31.84
N GLY A 504 -14.42 4.04 -32.35
CA GLY A 504 -14.09 5.28 -31.65
C GLY A 504 -14.90 5.47 -30.37
N GLY A 505 -16.18 5.04 -30.38
CA GLY A 505 -17.07 5.09 -29.23
C GLY A 505 -16.65 4.16 -28.09
N MET A 506 -15.84 3.13 -28.39
CA MET A 506 -15.23 2.27 -27.38
C MET A 506 -13.96 2.89 -26.75
N GLY A 507 -13.60 4.11 -27.17
CA GLY A 507 -12.42 4.79 -26.68
C GLY A 507 -11.12 4.30 -27.31
N GLU A 508 -11.21 3.62 -28.44
CA GLU A 508 -10.05 3.01 -29.10
C GLU A 508 -9.48 3.96 -30.16
N ARG A 509 -8.17 3.89 -30.33
CA ARG A 509 -7.45 4.63 -31.37
C ARG A 509 -7.56 3.82 -32.67
N VAL A 510 -8.17 4.41 -33.70
CA VAL A 510 -8.46 3.72 -34.96
C VAL A 510 -7.48 4.19 -36.04
N LEU A 511 -6.92 3.24 -36.80
CA LEU A 511 -6.09 3.50 -37.98
C LEU A 511 -6.73 2.85 -39.19
N GLY A 512 -6.70 3.56 -40.33
CA GLY A 512 -7.13 3.03 -41.62
C GLY A 512 -5.95 2.56 -42.45
N PHE A 513 -6.18 1.55 -43.30
CA PHE A 513 -5.15 0.91 -44.11
C PHE A 513 -5.62 0.78 -45.55
N CYS A 514 -4.76 1.14 -46.48
CA CYS A 514 -5.03 0.99 -47.92
C CYS A 514 -3.76 0.59 -48.66
N HIS A 515 -3.96 0.11 -49.89
CA HIS A 515 -2.83 -0.29 -50.71
C HIS A 515 -3.12 -0.01 -52.20
N LEU A 516 -2.10 -0.15 -53.04
CA LEU A 516 -2.19 -0.11 -54.51
C LEU A 516 -1.00 -0.88 -55.05
N TYR A 517 -1.30 -1.81 -55.94
CA TYR A 517 -0.27 -2.43 -56.77
C TYR A 517 0.00 -1.49 -57.94
N LEU A 518 1.22 -0.95 -58.05
CA LEU A 518 1.61 -0.01 -59.06
C LEU A 518 1.72 -0.73 -60.43
N PRO A 519 1.12 -0.21 -61.51
CA PRO A 519 1.20 -0.86 -62.86
C PRO A 519 2.66 -1.01 -63.30
N GLU A 520 3.04 -2.20 -63.78
CA GLU A 520 4.40 -2.48 -64.22
C GLU A 520 4.84 -1.61 -65.42
N ASN A 521 3.90 -1.27 -66.33
CA ASN A 521 4.18 -0.42 -67.49
C ASN A 521 4.54 1.01 -67.13
N GLU A 522 4.02 1.54 -66.04
CA GLU A 522 4.31 2.91 -65.57
C GLU A 522 5.44 2.94 -64.55
N PHE A 523 5.60 1.86 -63.77
CA PHE A 523 6.60 1.73 -62.71
C PHE A 523 7.38 0.42 -62.90
N PRO A 524 8.31 0.41 -63.86
CA PRO A 524 9.09 -0.82 -64.13
C PRO A 524 10.09 -1.11 -63.04
N GLU A 525 10.62 -2.33 -63.03
CA GLU A 525 11.66 -2.77 -62.11
C GLU A 525 12.84 -1.78 -62.12
N GLY A 526 13.26 -1.29 -60.97
CA GLY A 526 14.34 -0.31 -60.85
C GLY A 526 13.88 1.16 -60.93
N PHE A 527 12.57 1.43 -60.97
CA PHE A 527 12.03 2.80 -60.97
C PHE A 527 12.50 3.57 -59.74
N GLN A 528 12.95 4.81 -59.95
CA GLN A 528 13.42 5.67 -58.87
C GLN A 528 12.27 6.52 -58.31
N PHE A 529 11.85 6.22 -57.07
CA PHE A 529 10.74 6.94 -56.43
C PHE A 529 11.27 8.19 -55.76
N ASP A 530 10.60 9.32 -55.97
CA ASP A 530 10.91 10.60 -55.35
C ASP A 530 9.80 10.94 -54.35
N THR A 531 10.12 10.88 -53.06
CA THR A 531 9.17 11.13 -51.98
C THR A 531 8.88 12.62 -51.77
N ASP A 532 9.76 13.50 -52.25
CA ASP A 532 9.57 14.96 -52.15
C ASP A 532 8.54 15.44 -53.20
N SER A 533 8.68 15.03 -54.45
CA SER A 533 7.77 15.40 -55.53
C SER A 533 6.58 14.43 -55.70
N MET A 534 6.63 13.28 -54.98
CA MET A 534 5.60 12.22 -55.02
C MET A 534 5.28 11.80 -56.47
N ASN A 535 6.29 11.28 -57.18
CA ASN A 535 6.18 10.79 -58.57
C ASN A 535 5.43 9.46 -58.68
N PHE A 536 4.53 9.17 -57.77
CA PHE A 536 3.72 7.96 -57.64
C PHE A 536 2.30 8.33 -57.20
N PRO A 537 1.29 7.47 -57.47
CA PRO A 537 -0.09 7.80 -57.09
C PRO A 537 -0.27 7.84 -55.56
N THR A 538 -0.95 8.87 -55.05
CA THR A 538 -1.39 8.97 -53.66
C THR A 538 -2.91 9.07 -53.53
N SER A 539 -3.62 8.78 -54.63
CA SER A 539 -5.09 8.75 -54.68
C SER A 539 -5.54 7.56 -55.53
N ASN A 540 -6.84 7.28 -55.54
CA ASN A 540 -7.45 6.13 -56.24
C ASN A 540 -6.88 4.79 -55.70
N LEU A 541 -6.64 4.74 -54.39
CA LEU A 541 -6.13 3.56 -53.72
C LEU A 541 -7.28 2.61 -53.33
N CYS A 542 -6.94 1.41 -52.87
CA CYS A 542 -7.93 0.44 -52.41
C CYS A 542 -7.93 0.40 -50.89
N PHE A 543 -9.03 0.78 -50.27
CA PHE A 543 -9.18 0.69 -48.81
C PHE A 543 -9.34 -0.77 -48.41
N VAL A 544 -8.56 -1.24 -47.45
CA VAL A 544 -8.58 -2.65 -47.04
C VAL A 544 -9.27 -2.84 -45.70
N GLY A 545 -8.99 -1.98 -44.69
CA GLY A 545 -9.62 -2.17 -43.40
C GLY A 545 -9.17 -1.17 -42.35
N LEU A 546 -9.70 -1.38 -41.16
CA LEU A 546 -9.39 -0.61 -39.95
C LEU A 546 -8.81 -1.54 -38.88
N LEU A 547 -7.85 -1.04 -38.15
CA LEU A 547 -7.44 -1.66 -36.86
C LEU A 547 -7.60 -0.62 -35.78
N SER A 548 -8.11 -1.05 -34.64
CA SER A 548 -8.20 -0.20 -33.45
C SER A 548 -7.36 -0.75 -32.33
N MET A 549 -6.86 0.12 -31.50
CA MET A 549 -5.99 -0.26 -30.42
C MET A 549 -6.30 0.55 -29.17
N ILE A 550 -6.03 -0.03 -28.02
CA ILE A 550 -6.26 0.56 -26.72
C ILE A 550 -5.19 0.02 -25.76
N ASP A 551 -4.95 0.75 -24.67
CA ASP A 551 -4.21 0.20 -23.53
C ASP A 551 -5.23 -0.60 -22.71
N PRO A 552 -5.26 -1.93 -22.80
CA PRO A 552 -6.35 -2.70 -22.22
C PRO A 552 -6.22 -2.79 -20.71
N PRO A 553 -7.34 -2.99 -20.00
CA PRO A 553 -7.27 -3.24 -18.55
C PRO A 553 -6.56 -4.57 -18.28
N ARG A 554 -5.94 -4.66 -17.11
CA ARG A 554 -5.35 -5.91 -16.65
C ARG A 554 -6.48 -6.92 -16.38
N SER A 555 -6.23 -8.19 -16.65
CA SER A 555 -7.24 -9.25 -16.54
C SER A 555 -7.82 -9.41 -15.14
N THR A 556 -7.03 -9.08 -14.11
CA THR A 556 -7.42 -9.22 -12.70
C THR A 556 -8.23 -8.04 -12.16
N VAL A 557 -8.21 -6.90 -12.85
CA VAL A 557 -8.80 -5.65 -12.33
C VAL A 557 -10.33 -5.72 -12.22
N PRO A 558 -11.09 -6.24 -13.20
CA PRO A 558 -12.57 -6.30 -13.04
C PRO A 558 -13.01 -7.08 -11.81
N ASP A 559 -12.38 -8.22 -11.52
CA ASP A 559 -12.67 -9.02 -10.33
C ASP A 559 -12.31 -8.25 -9.06
N ALA A 560 -11.17 -7.58 -9.05
CA ALA A 560 -10.72 -6.78 -7.90
C ALA A 560 -11.66 -5.61 -7.62
N VAL A 561 -12.12 -4.91 -8.65
CA VAL A 561 -13.09 -3.81 -8.52
C VAL A 561 -14.41 -4.33 -7.96
N SER A 562 -14.88 -5.49 -8.43
CA SER A 562 -16.09 -6.14 -7.93
C SER A 562 -15.97 -6.48 -6.45
N LYS A 563 -14.82 -7.02 -6.02
CA LYS A 563 -14.54 -7.33 -4.61
C LYS A 563 -14.49 -6.06 -3.76
N CYS A 564 -13.89 -4.99 -4.27
CA CYS A 564 -13.89 -3.68 -3.58
C CYS A 564 -15.31 -3.19 -3.38
N ARG A 565 -16.16 -3.29 -4.41
CA ARG A 565 -17.55 -2.87 -4.33
C ARG A 565 -18.33 -3.68 -3.28
N SER A 566 -18.15 -5.00 -3.26
CA SER A 566 -18.80 -5.87 -2.25
C SER A 566 -18.31 -5.55 -0.85
N ALA A 567 -17.08 -5.09 -0.72
CA ALA A 567 -16.47 -4.66 0.55
C ALA A 567 -16.88 -3.23 0.95
N GLY A 568 -17.71 -2.56 0.15
CA GLY A 568 -18.15 -1.19 0.41
C GLY A 568 -17.12 -0.12 0.11
N ILE A 569 -16.08 -0.46 -0.66
CA ILE A 569 -15.01 0.46 -1.03
C ILE A 569 -15.36 1.08 -2.40
N LYS A 570 -15.32 2.41 -2.46
CA LYS A 570 -15.54 3.15 -3.70
C LYS A 570 -14.22 3.24 -4.46
N VAL A 571 -14.20 2.79 -5.70
CA VAL A 571 -13.02 2.91 -6.57
C VAL A 571 -13.24 4.09 -7.50
N ILE A 572 -12.26 5.00 -7.53
CA ILE A 572 -12.27 6.21 -8.37
C ILE A 572 -11.05 6.13 -9.29
N MET A 573 -11.28 6.26 -10.59
CA MET A 573 -10.20 6.32 -11.56
C MET A 573 -9.80 7.77 -11.80
N VAL A 574 -8.50 8.05 -11.73
CA VAL A 574 -7.93 9.38 -11.98
C VAL A 574 -7.03 9.27 -13.20
N THR A 575 -7.20 10.14 -14.18
CA THR A 575 -6.41 10.05 -15.41
C THR A 575 -6.40 11.41 -16.14
N GLY A 576 -5.31 11.69 -16.87
CA GLY A 576 -5.23 12.79 -17.80
C GLY A 576 -5.70 12.43 -19.22
N ASP A 577 -6.16 11.19 -19.44
CA ASP A 577 -6.58 10.70 -20.74
C ASP A 577 -7.91 11.33 -21.18
N HIS A 578 -8.24 11.15 -22.47
CA HIS A 578 -9.47 11.66 -23.03
C HIS A 578 -10.69 11.05 -22.32
N PRO A 579 -11.75 11.84 -22.04
CA PRO A 579 -12.91 11.32 -21.29
C PRO A 579 -13.57 10.09 -21.90
N ILE A 580 -13.63 9.98 -23.23
CA ILE A 580 -14.24 8.82 -23.91
C ILE A 580 -13.45 7.55 -23.60
N THR A 581 -12.12 7.62 -23.68
CA THR A 581 -11.24 6.48 -23.37
C THR A 581 -11.35 6.12 -21.89
N ALA A 582 -11.33 7.12 -21.00
CA ALA A 582 -11.47 6.93 -19.55
C ALA A 582 -12.80 6.26 -19.21
N LYS A 583 -13.89 6.72 -19.81
CA LYS A 583 -15.23 6.15 -19.64
C LYS A 583 -15.28 4.69 -20.10
N ALA A 584 -14.70 4.40 -21.27
CA ALA A 584 -14.68 3.03 -21.82
C ALA A 584 -13.93 2.08 -20.88
N ILE A 585 -12.76 2.48 -20.39
CA ILE A 585 -11.98 1.66 -19.44
C ILE A 585 -12.74 1.51 -18.11
N ALA A 586 -13.35 2.59 -17.60
CA ALA A 586 -14.12 2.55 -16.36
C ALA A 586 -15.31 1.59 -16.46
N LYS A 587 -15.98 1.54 -17.62
CA LYS A 587 -17.07 0.59 -17.85
C LYS A 587 -16.54 -0.85 -17.95
N SER A 588 -15.42 -1.06 -18.64
CA SER A 588 -14.86 -2.40 -18.84
C SER A 588 -14.36 -3.04 -17.54
N VAL A 589 -13.85 -2.23 -16.60
CA VAL A 589 -13.38 -2.75 -15.29
C VAL A 589 -14.48 -2.74 -14.23
N GLY A 590 -15.66 -2.19 -14.52
CA GLY A 590 -16.78 -2.20 -13.59
C GLY A 590 -16.82 -1.03 -12.60
N ILE A 591 -15.96 -0.03 -12.75
CA ILE A 591 -16.02 1.21 -11.94
C ILE A 591 -17.35 1.93 -12.21
N ILE A 592 -17.72 2.03 -13.50
CA ILE A 592 -19.08 2.43 -13.91
C ILE A 592 -19.86 1.13 -14.13
N SER A 593 -20.91 0.90 -13.35
CA SER A 593 -21.70 -0.34 -13.45
C SER A 593 -22.53 -0.37 -14.74
N ALA A 594 -22.92 -1.56 -15.17
CA ALA A 594 -23.76 -1.75 -16.35
C ALA A 594 -25.12 -1.04 -16.25
N THR A 595 -25.58 -0.80 -15.01
CA THR A 595 -26.87 -0.14 -14.73
C THR A 595 -26.74 1.38 -14.58
N SER A 596 -25.51 1.90 -14.47
CA SER A 596 -25.27 3.35 -14.32
C SER A 596 -25.40 4.04 -15.66
N GLU A 597 -26.17 5.11 -15.70
CA GLU A 597 -26.30 5.95 -16.89
C GLU A 597 -25.38 7.16 -16.76
N THR A 598 -24.58 7.41 -17.79
CA THR A 598 -23.81 8.65 -17.89
C THR A 598 -24.72 9.79 -18.37
N VAL A 599 -24.20 11.01 -18.30
CA VAL A 599 -24.94 12.19 -18.79
C VAL A 599 -25.31 12.00 -20.28
N GLU A 600 -24.38 11.44 -21.06
CA GLU A 600 -24.59 11.14 -22.50
C GLU A 600 -25.64 10.05 -22.71
N ASP A 601 -25.67 9.03 -21.86
CA ASP A 601 -26.67 7.95 -21.92
C ASP A 601 -28.07 8.50 -21.64
N ILE A 602 -28.17 9.38 -20.62
CA ILE A 602 -29.43 10.03 -20.23
C ILE A 602 -29.91 10.95 -21.38
N ALA A 603 -29.00 11.74 -21.95
CA ALA A 603 -29.32 12.64 -23.05
C ALA A 603 -29.85 11.86 -24.27
N LYS A 604 -29.22 10.75 -24.58
CA LYS A 604 -29.64 9.86 -25.68
C LYS A 604 -31.00 9.22 -25.41
N ARG A 605 -31.22 8.74 -24.17
CA ARG A 605 -32.49 8.10 -23.76
C ARG A 605 -33.65 9.09 -23.77
N LEU A 606 -33.40 10.32 -23.36
CA LEU A 606 -34.47 11.37 -23.29
C LEU A 606 -34.53 12.18 -24.58
N ASN A 607 -33.62 11.96 -25.53
CA ASN A 607 -33.53 12.69 -26.79
C ASN A 607 -33.45 14.22 -26.59
N ILE A 608 -32.56 14.64 -25.69
CA ILE A 608 -32.31 16.05 -25.34
C ILE A 608 -30.81 16.35 -25.48
N PRO A 609 -30.41 17.61 -25.67
CA PRO A 609 -28.99 17.98 -25.67
C PRO A 609 -28.33 17.65 -24.34
N VAL A 610 -27.06 17.29 -24.38
CA VAL A 610 -26.27 16.93 -23.18
C VAL A 610 -26.28 18.07 -22.13
N GLU A 611 -26.26 19.30 -22.59
CA GLU A 611 -26.24 20.49 -21.72
C GLU A 611 -27.53 20.66 -20.90
N GLN A 612 -28.62 20.06 -21.35
CA GLN A 612 -29.91 20.13 -20.64
C GLN A 612 -30.09 19.03 -19.59
N VAL A 613 -29.18 18.05 -19.52
CA VAL A 613 -29.22 17.05 -18.46
C VAL A 613 -28.82 17.73 -17.15
N ASN A 614 -29.70 17.66 -16.16
CA ASN A 614 -29.51 18.33 -14.87
C ASN A 614 -28.38 17.64 -14.08
N ARG A 615 -27.27 18.32 -13.92
CA ARG A 615 -26.08 17.81 -13.24
C ARG A 615 -26.18 18.09 -11.73
N ARG A 616 -27.10 17.44 -11.06
CA ARG A 616 -27.18 17.54 -9.60
C ARG A 616 -26.18 16.58 -8.97
N VAL A 617 -25.10 17.14 -8.45
CA VAL A 617 -24.20 16.40 -7.59
C VAL A 617 -24.74 16.55 -6.17
N PRO A 618 -25.14 15.46 -5.52
CA PRO A 618 -25.64 15.57 -4.14
C PRO A 618 -24.56 16.13 -3.23
N SER A 619 -24.84 17.25 -2.59
CA SER A 619 -23.92 17.91 -1.68
C SER A 619 -23.49 17.07 -0.46
N PRO A 620 -24.29 16.08 0.00
CA PRO A 620 -23.84 15.24 1.12
C PRO A 620 -22.59 14.40 0.84
N GLU A 621 -22.32 14.10 -0.43
CA GLU A 621 -21.16 13.24 -0.78
C GLU A 621 -19.81 13.89 -0.47
N ILE A 622 -19.73 15.22 -0.58
CA ILE A 622 -18.48 15.96 -0.30
C ILE A 622 -18.12 15.84 1.20
N TRP A 623 -19.10 15.88 2.07
CA TRP A 623 -18.89 15.73 3.50
C TRP A 623 -18.49 14.30 3.90
N GLN A 624 -19.02 13.29 3.19
CA GLN A 624 -18.60 11.90 3.39
C GLN A 624 -17.15 11.67 3.00
N ILE A 625 -16.68 12.32 1.95
CA ILE A 625 -15.29 12.22 1.49
C ILE A 625 -14.34 12.75 2.56
N LYS A 626 -14.70 13.82 3.26
CA LYS A 626 -13.87 14.42 4.32
C LYS A 626 -13.59 13.48 5.50
N LEU A 627 -14.44 12.48 5.71
CA LEU A 627 -14.31 11.50 6.81
C LEU A 627 -13.79 10.15 6.34
N SER A 628 -13.55 10.00 5.04
CA SER A 628 -13.11 8.74 4.44
C SER A 628 -11.63 8.48 4.69
N VAL A 629 -11.26 7.21 4.72
CA VAL A 629 -9.85 6.77 4.63
C VAL A 629 -9.58 6.54 3.16
N VAL A 630 -8.64 7.30 2.61
CA VAL A 630 -8.38 7.32 1.17
C VAL A 630 -7.04 6.67 0.88
N ALA A 631 -7.07 5.63 0.04
CA ALA A 631 -5.88 5.04 -0.57
C ALA A 631 -5.70 5.66 -1.96
N VAL A 632 -4.45 5.98 -2.32
CA VAL A 632 -4.11 6.47 -3.65
C VAL A 632 -3.10 5.49 -4.25
N THR A 633 -3.34 5.04 -5.47
CA THR A 633 -2.36 4.24 -6.20
C THR A 633 -1.77 5.07 -7.34
N GLY A 634 -0.49 4.84 -7.63
CA GLY A 634 0.18 5.52 -8.72
C GLY A 634 1.55 4.92 -9.03
N ASP A 635 2.09 5.28 -10.18
CA ASP A 635 3.40 4.79 -10.62
C ASP A 635 4.34 5.93 -11.03
N GLY A 636 3.80 7.11 -11.34
CA GLY A 636 4.58 8.23 -11.85
C GLY A 636 5.14 9.16 -10.77
N VAL A 637 6.09 9.97 -11.18
CA VAL A 637 6.63 11.04 -10.33
C VAL A 637 5.53 12.06 -10.02
N ASN A 638 4.66 12.32 -10.99
CA ASN A 638 3.51 13.24 -10.84
C ASN A 638 2.55 12.79 -9.74
N ASP A 639 2.50 11.51 -9.44
CA ASP A 639 1.64 10.95 -8.39
C ASP A 639 2.21 11.12 -6.98
N SER A 640 3.51 11.42 -6.87
CA SER A 640 4.22 11.43 -5.58
C SER A 640 3.57 12.32 -4.53
N PRO A 641 3.16 13.56 -4.84
CA PRO A 641 2.48 14.39 -3.83
C PRO A 641 1.16 13.78 -3.36
N ALA A 642 0.38 13.18 -4.27
CA ALA A 642 -0.88 12.52 -3.92
C ALA A 642 -0.65 11.27 -3.07
N LEU A 643 0.37 10.47 -3.43
CA LEU A 643 0.76 9.27 -2.67
C LEU A 643 1.17 9.66 -1.23
N LYS A 644 1.91 10.76 -1.09
CA LYS A 644 2.37 11.23 0.22
C LYS A 644 1.22 11.80 1.05
N LYS A 645 0.25 12.47 0.42
CA LYS A 645 -0.87 13.12 1.11
C LYS A 645 -1.97 12.14 1.52
N ALA A 646 -2.09 11.02 0.82
CA ALA A 646 -3.13 10.01 1.08
C ALA A 646 -3.02 9.44 2.49
N ASP A 647 -4.12 8.91 3.02
CA ASP A 647 -4.08 8.12 4.26
C ASP A 647 -3.17 6.89 4.07
N ILE A 648 -3.19 6.31 2.85
CA ILE A 648 -2.20 5.31 2.45
C ILE A 648 -1.86 5.49 0.97
N GLY A 649 -0.60 5.71 0.65
CA GLY A 649 -0.08 5.76 -0.72
C GLY A 649 0.44 4.38 -1.13
N ILE A 650 0.08 3.93 -2.33
CA ILE A 650 0.43 2.61 -2.86
C ILE A 650 1.12 2.80 -4.21
N ALA A 651 2.39 2.41 -4.29
CA ALA A 651 3.18 2.53 -5.53
C ALA A 651 3.31 1.18 -6.23
N MET A 652 3.47 1.24 -7.54
CA MET A 652 3.79 0.05 -8.35
C MET A 652 5.27 -0.28 -8.16
N GLY A 653 5.61 -1.57 -8.05
CA GLY A 653 6.97 -2.02 -7.79
C GLY A 653 7.81 -2.16 -9.05
N ILE A 654 7.21 -2.67 -10.14
CA ILE A 654 7.90 -2.89 -11.42
C ILE A 654 7.90 -1.60 -12.24
N ALA A 655 6.70 -1.07 -12.54
CA ALA A 655 6.53 0.12 -13.38
C ALA A 655 6.74 1.42 -12.63
N GLY A 656 6.67 1.41 -11.29
CA GLY A 656 6.72 2.61 -10.48
C GLY A 656 8.07 3.30 -10.49
N SER A 657 8.04 4.64 -10.54
CA SER A 657 9.24 5.47 -10.41
C SER A 657 9.77 5.42 -8.97
N ASP A 658 11.06 5.69 -8.81
CA ASP A 658 11.68 5.74 -7.47
C ASP A 658 11.02 6.82 -6.60
N ALA A 659 10.62 7.95 -7.20
CA ALA A 659 9.92 9.01 -6.48
C ALA A 659 8.57 8.52 -5.93
N ALA A 660 7.80 7.80 -6.74
CA ALA A 660 6.52 7.23 -6.32
C ALA A 660 6.73 6.20 -5.21
N LYS A 661 7.70 5.29 -5.38
CA LYS A 661 8.02 4.28 -4.36
C LYS A 661 8.44 4.93 -3.04
N ASN A 662 9.23 6.00 -3.10
CA ASN A 662 9.70 6.71 -1.90
C ASN A 662 8.58 7.45 -1.19
N ALA A 663 7.63 8.01 -1.94
CA ALA A 663 6.50 8.75 -1.39
C ALA A 663 5.43 7.81 -0.79
N ALA A 664 5.35 6.58 -1.26
CA ALA A 664 4.29 5.64 -0.89
C ALA A 664 4.55 4.99 0.47
N ASP A 665 3.47 4.54 1.11
CA ASP A 665 3.51 3.74 2.35
C ASP A 665 3.61 2.25 2.06
N MET A 666 3.23 1.84 0.85
CA MET A 666 3.21 0.45 0.42
C MET A 666 3.60 0.34 -1.05
N VAL A 667 4.24 -0.76 -1.41
CA VAL A 667 4.63 -1.05 -2.79
C VAL A 667 4.06 -2.41 -3.21
N LEU A 668 3.39 -2.44 -4.37
CA LEU A 668 2.90 -3.70 -4.98
C LEU A 668 4.01 -4.31 -5.83
N LEU A 669 4.58 -5.41 -5.38
CA LEU A 669 5.74 -6.03 -6.02
C LEU A 669 5.43 -6.62 -7.41
N ASP A 670 4.16 -6.94 -7.67
CA ASP A 670 3.70 -7.53 -8.94
C ASP A 670 2.91 -6.55 -9.81
N ASP A 671 2.81 -5.29 -9.41
CA ASP A 671 2.02 -4.25 -10.09
C ASP A 671 0.56 -4.64 -10.30
N ASN A 672 0.03 -5.54 -9.47
CA ASN A 672 -1.31 -6.09 -9.64
C ASN A 672 -2.29 -5.40 -8.69
N PHE A 673 -3.25 -4.66 -9.23
CA PHE A 673 -4.30 -3.99 -8.45
C PHE A 673 -5.05 -4.99 -7.56
N ALA A 674 -5.21 -6.24 -7.98
CA ALA A 674 -5.88 -7.29 -7.20
C ALA A 674 -5.16 -7.57 -5.87
N SER A 675 -3.86 -7.32 -5.79
CA SER A 675 -3.11 -7.47 -4.53
C SER A 675 -3.56 -6.46 -3.47
N ILE A 676 -4.11 -5.31 -3.87
CA ILE A 676 -4.70 -4.33 -2.95
C ILE A 676 -5.88 -4.96 -2.20
N VAL A 677 -6.72 -5.70 -2.91
CA VAL A 677 -7.89 -6.39 -2.31
C VAL A 677 -7.43 -7.37 -1.24
N THR A 678 -6.38 -8.13 -1.53
CA THR A 678 -5.76 -9.04 -0.55
C THR A 678 -5.22 -8.26 0.65
N GLY A 679 -4.59 -7.11 0.40
CA GLY A 679 -4.09 -6.22 1.44
C GLY A 679 -5.21 -5.65 2.31
N VAL A 680 -6.33 -5.28 1.72
CA VAL A 680 -7.52 -4.80 2.45
C VAL A 680 -8.04 -5.89 3.37
N GLU A 681 -8.14 -7.12 2.87
CA GLU A 681 -8.58 -8.27 3.68
C GLU A 681 -7.66 -8.49 4.89
N GLU A 682 -6.35 -8.47 4.67
CA GLU A 682 -5.36 -8.62 5.75
C GLU A 682 -5.44 -7.45 6.74
N GLY A 683 -5.66 -6.23 6.26
CA GLY A 683 -5.81 -5.05 7.11
C GLY A 683 -7.06 -5.10 7.97
N ARG A 684 -8.18 -5.58 7.41
CA ARG A 684 -9.42 -5.78 8.17
C ARG A 684 -9.25 -6.88 9.21
N LEU A 685 -8.55 -7.95 8.84
CA LEU A 685 -8.28 -9.06 9.74
C LEU A 685 -7.40 -8.61 10.92
N ILE A 686 -6.36 -7.81 10.67
CA ILE A 686 -5.50 -7.34 11.77
C ILE A 686 -6.26 -6.41 12.71
N PHE A 687 -7.16 -5.57 12.22
CA PHE A 687 -8.00 -4.72 13.07
C PHE A 687 -8.86 -5.58 14.00
N ASP A 688 -9.53 -6.61 13.45
CA ASP A 688 -10.32 -7.55 14.24
C ASP A 688 -9.46 -8.27 15.28
N ASN A 689 -8.29 -8.76 14.86
CA ASN A 689 -7.39 -9.49 15.75
C ASN A 689 -6.78 -8.58 16.83
N LEU A 690 -6.51 -7.30 16.49
CA LEU A 690 -6.06 -6.32 17.50
C LEU A 690 -7.15 -6.05 18.52
N LYS A 691 -8.41 -5.97 18.13
CA LYS A 691 -9.53 -5.85 19.06
C LYS A 691 -9.56 -7.05 20.02
N LYS A 692 -9.39 -8.26 19.50
CA LYS A 692 -9.36 -9.49 20.30
C LYS A 692 -8.20 -9.47 21.30
N THR A 693 -7.02 -9.08 20.83
CA THR A 693 -5.80 -8.99 21.64
C THR A 693 -5.97 -7.96 22.76
N ILE A 694 -6.47 -6.76 22.43
CA ILE A 694 -6.70 -5.70 23.41
C ILE A 694 -7.73 -6.14 24.45
N ALA A 695 -8.83 -6.75 24.02
CA ALA A 695 -9.86 -7.27 24.92
C ALA A 695 -9.29 -8.32 25.85
N TYR A 696 -8.47 -9.25 25.35
CA TYR A 696 -7.79 -10.27 26.14
C TYR A 696 -6.86 -9.63 27.17
N THR A 697 -6.05 -8.67 26.73
CA THR A 697 -5.06 -8.02 27.61
C THR A 697 -5.73 -7.17 28.69
N LEU A 698 -6.82 -6.47 28.38
CA LEU A 698 -7.50 -5.59 29.33
C LEU A 698 -8.34 -6.36 30.36
N THR A 699 -8.82 -7.55 30.04
CA THR A 699 -9.72 -8.31 30.90
C THR A 699 -9.13 -8.53 32.29
N LYS A 700 -7.86 -8.94 32.37
CA LYS A 700 -7.22 -9.23 33.64
C LYS A 700 -6.93 -8.01 34.51
N ASN A 701 -6.97 -6.79 33.93
CA ASN A 701 -6.63 -5.56 34.65
C ASN A 701 -7.55 -5.35 35.87
N ILE A 702 -8.82 -5.74 35.77
CA ILE A 702 -9.76 -5.65 36.90
C ILE A 702 -9.36 -6.69 37.98
N ALA A 703 -8.97 -7.89 37.60
CA ALA A 703 -8.50 -8.90 38.56
C ALA A 703 -7.20 -8.47 39.24
N GLU A 704 -6.41 -7.62 38.62
CA GLU A 704 -5.18 -7.06 39.17
C GLU A 704 -5.43 -5.82 40.05
N LEU A 705 -6.47 -5.03 39.69
CA LEU A 705 -6.83 -3.81 40.43
C LEU A 705 -7.65 -4.08 41.70
N CYS A 706 -8.60 -5.00 41.63
CA CYS A 706 -9.50 -5.32 42.74
C CYS A 706 -8.77 -5.73 44.00
N PRO A 707 -7.64 -6.47 43.98
CA PRO A 707 -6.87 -6.75 45.21
C PRO A 707 -6.48 -5.50 45.99
N PHE A 708 -6.05 -4.45 45.32
CA PHE A 708 -5.69 -3.19 45.98
C PHE A 708 -6.91 -2.53 46.62
N LEU A 709 -8.05 -2.54 45.91
CA LEU A 709 -9.30 -2.01 46.44
C LEU A 709 -9.76 -2.74 47.70
N ILE A 710 -9.83 -4.06 47.64
CA ILE A 710 -10.32 -4.88 48.73
C ILE A 710 -9.33 -4.83 49.93
N TYR A 711 -8.03 -4.80 49.63
CA TYR A 711 -7.00 -4.61 50.64
C TYR A 711 -7.23 -3.32 51.46
N ILE A 712 -7.53 -2.22 50.76
CA ILE A 712 -7.78 -0.94 51.45
C ILE A 712 -9.12 -0.97 52.20
N ILE A 713 -10.19 -1.41 51.55
CA ILE A 713 -11.56 -1.31 52.09
C ILE A 713 -11.79 -2.33 53.19
N ALA A 714 -11.41 -3.59 52.94
CA ALA A 714 -11.65 -4.67 53.91
C ALA A 714 -10.49 -4.91 54.87
N SER A 715 -9.35 -4.24 54.67
CA SER A 715 -8.13 -4.40 55.49
C SER A 715 -7.71 -5.87 55.65
N ILE A 716 -7.66 -6.58 54.53
CA ILE A 716 -7.21 -7.98 54.42
C ILE A 716 -5.71 -8.01 54.09
N PRO A 717 -5.00 -9.12 54.33
CA PRO A 717 -3.64 -9.26 53.80
C PRO A 717 -3.61 -9.07 52.31
N MET A 718 -2.57 -8.44 51.73
CA MET A 718 -2.48 -8.13 50.30
C MET A 718 -2.70 -9.42 49.46
N PRO A 719 -3.66 -9.43 48.56
CA PRO A 719 -3.91 -10.63 47.74
C PRO A 719 -2.89 -10.90 46.64
N ILE A 720 -2.28 -9.86 46.05
CA ILE A 720 -1.32 -10.00 44.96
C ILE A 720 -0.26 -8.90 45.04
N GLY A 721 0.99 -9.23 44.76
CA GLY A 721 2.09 -8.27 44.73
C GLY A 721 2.29 -7.63 43.36
N THR A 722 2.95 -6.47 43.34
CA THR A 722 3.24 -5.75 42.09
C THR A 722 4.17 -6.54 41.18
N ILE A 723 5.16 -7.24 41.74
CA ILE A 723 6.08 -8.11 40.96
C ILE A 723 5.29 -9.25 40.32
N THR A 724 4.33 -9.82 41.04
CA THR A 724 3.45 -10.88 40.55
C THR A 724 2.62 -10.38 39.34
N ILE A 725 2.08 -9.15 39.44
CA ILE A 725 1.34 -8.52 38.35
C ILE A 725 2.23 -8.41 37.11
N LEU A 726 3.47 -7.96 37.24
CA LEU A 726 4.40 -7.85 36.13
C LEU A 726 4.67 -9.21 35.46
N PHE A 727 4.76 -10.29 36.26
CA PHE A 727 4.94 -11.63 35.69
C PHE A 727 3.69 -12.11 34.96
N ILE A 728 2.50 -11.69 35.37
CA ILE A 728 1.28 -11.95 34.57
C ILE A 728 1.39 -11.24 33.21
N ASP A 729 1.68 -9.95 33.23
CA ASP A 729 1.70 -9.12 32.02
C ASP A 729 2.81 -9.52 31.07
N LEU A 730 4.00 -9.75 31.55
CA LEU A 730 5.18 -9.97 30.70
C LEU A 730 5.51 -11.46 30.52
N GLY A 731 5.19 -12.29 31.53
CA GLY A 731 5.51 -13.70 31.49
C GLY A 731 4.43 -14.55 30.80
N THR A 732 3.24 -14.55 31.37
CA THR A 732 2.20 -15.50 30.95
C THR A 732 1.33 -14.99 29.82
N ASP A 733 1.15 -13.67 29.65
CA ASP A 733 0.14 -13.14 28.71
C ASP A 733 0.66 -12.66 27.36
N ILE A 734 1.97 -12.43 27.18
CA ILE A 734 2.50 -11.92 25.92
C ILE A 734 2.33 -12.94 24.78
N ILE A 735 2.77 -14.19 24.97
CA ILE A 735 2.72 -15.20 23.91
C ILE A 735 1.27 -15.53 23.53
N PRO A 736 0.33 -15.74 24.49
CA PRO A 736 -1.08 -15.91 24.13
C PRO A 736 -1.68 -14.72 23.38
N SER A 737 -1.36 -13.50 23.76
CA SER A 737 -1.90 -12.31 23.07
C SER A 737 -1.36 -12.17 21.65
N VAL A 738 -0.09 -12.51 21.42
CA VAL A 738 0.49 -12.57 20.07
C VAL A 738 -0.18 -13.69 19.24
N ALA A 739 -0.50 -14.82 19.87
CA ALA A 739 -1.16 -15.95 19.19
C ALA A 739 -2.49 -15.56 18.57
N LEU A 740 -3.21 -14.57 19.13
CA LEU A 740 -4.46 -14.06 18.56
C LEU A 740 -4.25 -13.36 17.21
N ALA A 741 -3.04 -12.86 16.92
CA ALA A 741 -2.73 -12.26 15.61
C ALA A 741 -2.73 -13.28 14.47
N TYR A 742 -2.61 -14.56 14.80
CA TYR A 742 -2.66 -15.67 13.81
C TYR A 742 -4.08 -16.16 13.55
N GLU A 743 -5.07 -15.62 14.23
CA GLU A 743 -6.46 -16.06 14.09
C GLU A 743 -6.97 -15.74 12.69
N LYS A 744 -7.66 -16.69 12.09
CA LYS A 744 -8.21 -16.55 10.73
C LYS A 744 -9.47 -15.69 10.74
N ALA A 745 -9.78 -15.09 9.60
CA ALA A 745 -10.95 -14.22 9.45
C ALA A 745 -12.25 -14.97 9.69
N GLU A 746 -13.20 -14.29 10.32
CA GLU A 746 -14.59 -14.74 10.37
C GLU A 746 -15.20 -14.58 8.98
N SER A 747 -16.26 -15.31 8.68
CA SER A 747 -16.77 -15.63 7.34
C SER A 747 -17.13 -14.46 6.41
N ASP A 748 -17.28 -13.24 6.89
CA ASP A 748 -17.87 -12.13 6.12
C ASP A 748 -16.98 -10.88 6.03
N ILE A 749 -15.67 -11.03 6.20
CA ILE A 749 -14.77 -9.88 6.36
C ILE A 749 -14.79 -8.93 5.15
N MET A 750 -14.97 -9.47 3.94
CA MET A 750 -15.00 -8.68 2.70
C MET A 750 -16.42 -8.30 2.26
N ASN A 751 -17.43 -8.58 3.07
CA ASN A 751 -18.81 -8.18 2.81
C ASN A 751 -19.30 -7.10 3.77
N ARG A 752 -18.43 -6.65 4.68
CA ARG A 752 -18.72 -5.55 5.61
C ARG A 752 -18.33 -4.22 5.00
N ARG A 753 -19.02 -3.14 5.38
CA ARG A 753 -18.57 -1.80 4.98
C ARG A 753 -17.28 -1.41 5.68
N PRO A 754 -16.53 -0.47 5.09
CA PRO A 754 -15.31 0.02 5.73
C PRO A 754 -15.59 0.65 7.10
N ARG A 755 -14.60 0.58 7.96
CA ARG A 755 -14.65 1.14 9.31
C ARG A 755 -14.78 2.67 9.25
N ASN A 756 -15.64 3.21 10.09
CA ASN A 756 -15.80 4.65 10.25
C ASN A 756 -14.80 5.13 11.32
N LYS A 757 -13.87 6.02 10.96
CA LYS A 757 -12.82 6.54 11.84
C LYS A 757 -13.32 7.10 13.18
N ARG A 758 -14.53 7.66 13.21
CA ARG A 758 -15.08 8.32 14.41
C ARG A 758 -15.90 7.39 15.29
N LYS A 759 -16.64 6.46 14.68
CA LYS A 759 -17.59 5.60 15.39
C LYS A 759 -17.02 4.24 15.75
N ASP A 760 -16.27 3.63 14.83
CA ASP A 760 -15.76 2.24 14.97
C ASP A 760 -14.35 2.27 15.53
N ARG A 761 -14.25 2.56 16.83
CA ARG A 761 -12.95 2.66 17.51
C ARG A 761 -12.39 1.29 17.85
N LEU A 762 -11.06 1.22 17.94
CA LEU A 762 -10.35 0.02 18.36
C LEU A 762 -10.77 -0.39 19.77
N VAL A 763 -10.89 0.58 20.67
CA VAL A 763 -11.41 0.37 22.03
C VAL A 763 -12.69 1.19 22.15
N ASN A 764 -13.82 0.52 22.04
CA ASN A 764 -15.13 1.14 22.18
C ASN A 764 -15.71 0.83 23.57
N GLN A 765 -16.86 1.46 23.87
CA GLN A 765 -17.53 1.28 25.15
C GLN A 765 -17.94 -0.18 25.38
N GLN A 766 -18.40 -0.85 24.34
CA GLN A 766 -18.81 -2.26 24.42
C GLN A 766 -17.63 -3.17 24.80
N LEU A 767 -16.46 -2.96 24.18
CA LEU A 767 -15.25 -3.72 24.49
C LEU A 767 -14.82 -3.47 25.95
N ALA A 768 -14.83 -2.23 26.41
CA ALA A 768 -14.44 -1.87 27.77
C ALA A 768 -15.39 -2.49 28.80
N VAL A 769 -16.70 -2.36 28.60
CA VAL A 769 -17.71 -2.94 29.48
C VAL A 769 -17.59 -4.46 29.54
N TYR A 770 -17.47 -5.09 28.38
CA TYR A 770 -17.36 -6.56 28.33
C TYR A 770 -16.08 -7.06 29.03
N SER A 771 -14.94 -6.46 28.70
CA SER A 771 -13.65 -6.92 29.24
C SER A 771 -13.50 -6.60 30.73
N TYR A 772 -13.86 -5.39 31.14
CA TYR A 772 -13.68 -4.95 32.52
C TYR A 772 -14.82 -5.38 33.44
N LEU A 773 -16.06 -5.09 33.09
CA LEU A 773 -17.21 -5.25 34.00
C LEU A 773 -17.87 -6.62 33.92
N GLN A 774 -17.63 -7.39 32.87
CA GLN A 774 -18.21 -8.71 32.75
C GLN A 774 -17.17 -9.81 33.02
N ILE A 775 -16.28 -10.04 32.07
CA ILE A 775 -15.26 -11.09 32.20
C ILE A 775 -14.25 -10.77 33.31
N GLY A 776 -13.84 -9.50 33.40
CA GLY A 776 -12.87 -9.06 34.42
C GLY A 776 -13.38 -9.28 35.84
N ILE A 777 -14.66 -9.00 36.10
CA ILE A 777 -15.26 -9.25 37.40
C ILE A 777 -15.33 -10.75 37.71
N MET A 778 -15.70 -11.57 36.70
CA MET A 778 -15.69 -13.04 36.85
C MET A 778 -14.31 -13.57 37.26
N GLN A 779 -13.26 -13.06 36.59
CA GLN A 779 -11.87 -13.43 36.92
C GLN A 779 -11.50 -12.99 38.35
N SER A 780 -11.88 -11.78 38.74
CA SER A 780 -11.61 -11.24 40.05
C SER A 780 -12.26 -12.10 41.16
N VAL A 781 -13.56 -12.45 40.96
CA VAL A 781 -14.27 -13.30 41.92
C VAL A 781 -13.58 -14.67 42.04
N GLY A 782 -13.24 -15.29 40.89
CA GLY A 782 -12.54 -16.59 40.89
C GLY A 782 -11.20 -16.53 41.61
N ALA A 783 -10.44 -15.46 41.38
CA ALA A 783 -9.14 -15.28 42.04
C ALA A 783 -9.28 -15.10 43.55
N PHE A 784 -10.28 -14.31 44.01
CA PHE A 784 -10.54 -14.12 45.42
C PHE A 784 -11.04 -15.40 46.10
N VAL A 785 -11.86 -16.19 45.41
CA VAL A 785 -12.30 -17.51 45.92
C VAL A 785 -11.06 -18.41 46.17
N THR A 786 -10.12 -18.42 45.24
CA THR A 786 -8.88 -19.19 45.37
C THR A 786 -8.05 -18.67 46.58
N TYR A 787 -7.91 -17.36 46.68
CA TYR A 787 -7.18 -16.70 47.78
C TYR A 787 -7.79 -17.09 49.12
N PHE A 788 -9.10 -16.95 49.29
CA PHE A 788 -9.76 -17.27 50.57
C PHE A 788 -9.73 -18.77 50.84
N THR A 789 -9.76 -19.60 49.82
CA THR A 789 -9.65 -21.06 49.98
C THR A 789 -8.27 -21.43 50.55
N VAL A 790 -7.20 -20.82 50.03
CA VAL A 790 -5.83 -21.08 50.52
C VAL A 790 -5.70 -20.64 51.99
N TYR A 791 -6.18 -19.45 52.34
CA TYR A 791 -6.12 -18.95 53.71
C TYR A 791 -6.99 -19.78 54.65
N ALA A 792 -8.17 -20.19 54.24
CA ALA A 792 -9.08 -21.02 55.07
C ALA A 792 -8.49 -22.39 55.39
N GLU A 793 -7.83 -23.01 54.40
CA GLU A 793 -7.18 -24.32 54.62
C GLU A 793 -5.97 -24.24 55.53
N GLN A 794 -5.36 -23.03 55.66
CA GLN A 794 -4.26 -22.81 56.55
C GLN A 794 -4.71 -22.34 57.95
N GLY A 795 -6.01 -22.15 58.16
CA GLY A 795 -6.57 -21.81 59.46
C GLY A 795 -7.20 -20.42 59.55
N PHE A 796 -7.13 -19.60 58.52
CA PHE A 796 -7.70 -18.26 58.48
C PHE A 796 -8.99 -18.23 57.70
N LEU A 797 -10.13 -18.29 58.40
CA LEU A 797 -11.43 -18.15 57.74
C LEU A 797 -11.64 -16.71 57.25
N PRO A 798 -12.43 -16.49 56.20
CA PRO A 798 -12.61 -15.15 55.65
C PRO A 798 -13.06 -14.08 56.65
N SER A 799 -13.91 -14.45 57.62
CA SER A 799 -14.36 -13.54 58.69
C SER A 799 -13.23 -13.09 59.59
N THR A 800 -12.25 -13.94 59.82
CA THR A 800 -11.07 -13.63 60.64
C THR A 800 -10.10 -12.69 59.92
N LEU A 801 -10.04 -12.77 58.59
CA LEU A 801 -9.12 -11.95 57.80
C LEU A 801 -9.56 -10.48 57.68
N LEU A 802 -10.82 -10.21 57.89
CA LEU A 802 -11.35 -8.83 57.79
C LEU A 802 -10.78 -7.95 58.90
N GLY A 803 -10.17 -6.83 58.53
CA GLY A 803 -9.65 -5.86 59.48
C GLY A 803 -8.31 -6.17 60.10
N VAL A 804 -7.62 -7.23 59.69
CA VAL A 804 -6.36 -7.67 60.35
C VAL A 804 -5.10 -7.10 59.69
N ARG A 805 -5.20 -6.25 58.69
CA ARG A 805 -4.04 -5.80 57.92
C ARG A 805 -2.92 -5.22 58.77
N VAL A 806 -3.25 -4.32 59.70
CA VAL A 806 -2.23 -3.65 60.55
C VAL A 806 -1.47 -4.67 61.39
N ASP A 807 -2.18 -5.56 62.07
CA ASP A 807 -1.57 -6.61 62.91
C ASP A 807 -0.83 -7.62 62.05
N TRP A 808 -1.36 -7.98 60.89
CA TRP A 808 -0.75 -8.94 59.96
C TRP A 808 0.63 -8.45 59.48
N GLU A 809 0.75 -7.16 59.19
CA GLU A 809 1.96 -6.55 58.63
C GLU A 809 2.95 -6.15 59.73
N SER A 810 2.58 -6.17 61.00
CA SER A 810 3.43 -5.75 62.11
C SER A 810 4.60 -6.71 62.30
N ASN A 811 5.82 -6.18 62.35
CA ASN A 811 7.02 -6.94 62.66
C ASN A 811 7.13 -7.27 64.13
N ALA A 812 6.42 -6.57 65.02
CA ALA A 812 6.44 -6.75 66.45
C ALA A 812 5.61 -7.94 66.94
N ILE A 813 4.59 -8.33 66.19
CA ILE A 813 3.67 -9.40 66.61
C ILE A 813 4.21 -10.74 66.06
N GLN A 814 4.56 -11.67 66.96
CA GLN A 814 5.05 -12.98 66.56
C GLN A 814 4.11 -14.12 67.04
N ASP A 815 2.97 -13.74 67.66
CA ASP A 815 1.99 -14.68 68.19
C ASP A 815 0.58 -14.43 67.68
N PHE A 816 0.44 -13.99 66.41
CA PHE A 816 -0.83 -13.72 65.79
C PHE A 816 -1.68 -14.99 65.68
N GLU A 817 -2.91 -14.96 66.21
CA GLU A 817 -3.78 -16.14 66.32
C GLU A 817 -4.69 -16.22 65.09
N ASP A 818 -4.84 -17.45 64.57
CA ASP A 818 -5.79 -17.76 63.48
C ASP A 818 -7.18 -18.06 64.05
N SER A 819 -8.11 -18.52 63.22
CA SER A 819 -9.50 -18.84 63.59
C SER A 819 -9.60 -19.99 64.60
N TYR A 820 -8.54 -20.80 64.69
CA TYR A 820 -8.50 -21.96 65.56
C TYR A 820 -7.54 -21.79 66.75
N GLY A 821 -7.02 -20.58 66.95
CA GLY A 821 -6.13 -20.25 68.07
C GLY A 821 -4.67 -20.64 67.87
N GLN A 822 -4.26 -21.03 66.67
CA GLN A 822 -2.84 -21.33 66.37
C GLN A 822 -2.07 -20.01 66.25
N GLN A 823 -0.87 -19.96 66.75
CA GLN A 823 -0.01 -18.78 66.77
C GLN A 823 0.88 -18.78 65.50
N TRP A 824 0.98 -17.60 64.89
CA TRP A 824 1.74 -17.41 63.63
C TRP A 824 2.79 -16.34 63.84
N THR A 825 4.05 -16.65 63.45
CA THR A 825 5.14 -15.68 63.49
C THR A 825 5.02 -14.76 62.24
N LYS A 826 5.75 -13.66 62.26
CA LYS A 826 5.79 -12.74 61.09
C LYS A 826 6.27 -13.45 59.83
N TYR A 827 7.31 -14.29 59.96
CA TYR A 827 7.84 -15.04 58.82
C TYR A 827 6.78 -16.01 58.26
N GLN A 828 6.07 -16.71 59.12
CA GLN A 828 5.02 -17.64 58.70
C GLN A 828 3.87 -16.91 57.97
N ARG A 829 3.47 -15.76 58.51
CA ARG A 829 2.43 -14.92 57.90
C ARG A 829 2.88 -14.37 56.53
N THR A 830 4.14 -13.93 56.43
CA THR A 830 4.71 -13.44 55.17
C THR A 830 4.76 -14.55 54.11
N TYR A 831 5.17 -15.76 54.52
CA TYR A 831 5.20 -16.92 53.62
C TYR A 831 3.79 -17.29 53.13
N LEU A 832 2.80 -17.26 54.04
CA LEU A 832 1.40 -17.50 53.67
C LEU A 832 0.89 -16.41 52.74
N GLN A 833 1.26 -15.17 52.93
CA GLN A 833 0.92 -14.06 52.04
C GLN A 833 1.49 -14.31 50.62
N TRP A 834 2.74 -14.74 50.51
CA TRP A 834 3.36 -15.12 49.25
C TRP A 834 2.65 -16.32 48.62
N THR A 835 2.19 -17.27 49.38
CA THR A 835 1.37 -18.39 48.92
C THR A 835 0.04 -17.85 48.34
N GLY A 836 -0.56 -16.88 49.01
CA GLY A 836 -1.75 -16.16 48.51
C GLY A 836 -1.49 -15.45 47.21
N TYR A 837 -0.36 -14.79 47.05
CA TYR A 837 0.05 -14.16 45.78
C TYR A 837 0.12 -15.21 44.66
N THR A 838 0.77 -16.34 44.94
CA THR A 838 0.92 -17.42 43.95
C THR A 838 -0.44 -18.04 43.60
N ALA A 839 -1.32 -18.24 44.60
CA ALA A 839 -2.68 -18.75 44.36
C ALA A 839 -3.50 -17.80 43.50
N PHE A 840 -3.43 -16.52 43.75
CA PHE A 840 -4.12 -15.49 42.96
C PHE A 840 -3.58 -15.48 41.54
N PHE A 841 -2.27 -15.52 41.35
CA PHE A 841 -1.59 -15.60 40.05
C PHE A 841 -2.04 -16.82 39.27
N VAL A 842 -2.07 -18.00 39.89
CA VAL A 842 -2.47 -19.26 39.28
C VAL A 842 -3.94 -19.20 38.85
N SER A 843 -4.80 -18.64 39.69
CA SER A 843 -6.23 -18.46 39.36
C SER A 843 -6.42 -17.56 38.13
N ILE A 844 -5.72 -16.44 38.09
CA ILE A 844 -5.78 -15.53 36.92
C ILE A 844 -5.27 -16.27 35.69
N THR A 845 -4.19 -17.02 35.77
CA THR A 845 -3.60 -17.77 34.65
C THR A 845 -4.60 -18.79 34.08
N ILE A 846 -5.24 -19.57 34.93
CA ILE A 846 -6.23 -20.57 34.48
C ILE A 846 -7.41 -19.88 33.81
N GLN A 847 -7.92 -18.81 34.37
CA GLN A 847 -9.05 -18.08 33.80
C GLN A 847 -8.64 -17.37 32.51
N GLN A 848 -7.38 -16.94 32.37
CA GLN A 848 -6.88 -16.36 31.11
C GLN A 848 -6.80 -17.40 29.98
N VAL A 849 -6.58 -18.67 30.29
CA VAL A 849 -6.68 -19.75 29.29
C VAL A 849 -8.09 -19.76 28.68
N ALA A 850 -9.13 -19.70 29.52
CA ALA A 850 -10.52 -19.63 29.05
C ALA A 850 -10.76 -18.34 28.26
N ASP A 851 -10.25 -17.21 28.72
CA ASP A 851 -10.39 -15.92 28.06
C ASP A 851 -9.73 -15.97 26.67
N LEU A 852 -8.55 -16.57 26.54
CA LEU A 852 -7.87 -16.72 25.26
C LEU A 852 -8.75 -17.51 24.27
N ILE A 853 -9.35 -18.60 24.71
CA ILE A 853 -10.21 -19.43 23.88
C ILE A 853 -11.43 -18.63 23.43
N ILE A 854 -12.10 -17.90 24.31
CA ILE A 854 -13.29 -17.13 23.92
C ILE A 854 -12.97 -15.96 23.00
N ARG A 855 -11.74 -15.45 23.02
CA ARG A 855 -11.32 -14.33 22.16
C ARG A 855 -11.03 -14.77 20.73
N LYS A 856 -11.04 -16.05 20.41
CA LYS A 856 -10.82 -16.53 19.04
C LYS A 856 -11.85 -15.96 18.06
N THR A 857 -13.06 -15.68 18.54
CA THR A 857 -14.14 -15.12 17.72
C THR A 857 -14.79 -13.95 18.44
N ARG A 858 -15.37 -13.06 17.65
CA ARG A 858 -16.18 -11.95 18.15
C ARG A 858 -17.66 -12.22 18.04
N ARG A 859 -18.08 -12.97 17.01
CA ARG A 859 -19.49 -13.25 16.72
C ARG A 859 -19.79 -14.74 16.56
N ASN A 860 -18.95 -15.47 15.86
CA ASN A 860 -19.16 -16.90 15.59
C ASN A 860 -18.88 -17.75 16.82
N SER A 861 -19.55 -18.90 16.92
CA SER A 861 -19.23 -19.91 17.94
C SER A 861 -17.80 -20.41 17.75
N ILE A 862 -17.12 -20.70 18.87
CA ILE A 862 -15.78 -21.26 18.86
C ILE A 862 -15.76 -22.60 18.09
N PHE A 863 -16.83 -23.39 18.20
CA PHE A 863 -16.94 -24.67 17.51
C PHE A 863 -17.02 -24.49 15.99
N ARG A 864 -17.71 -23.43 15.53
CA ARG A 864 -17.80 -23.10 14.10
C ARG A 864 -16.46 -22.61 13.56
N GLN A 865 -15.76 -21.80 14.32
CA GLN A 865 -14.41 -21.28 13.94
C GLN A 865 -13.38 -22.42 13.93
N GLY A 866 -13.53 -23.39 14.83
CA GLY A 866 -12.62 -24.51 14.99
C GLY A 866 -11.54 -24.25 16.02
N LEU A 867 -11.46 -25.13 17.01
CA LEU A 867 -10.48 -25.01 18.12
C LEU A 867 -9.05 -25.23 17.64
N PHE A 868 -8.84 -25.97 16.56
CA PHE A 868 -7.49 -26.36 16.10
C PHE A 868 -7.07 -25.66 14.80
N ARG A 869 -7.88 -24.78 14.25
CA ARG A 869 -7.51 -24.02 13.03
C ARG A 869 -6.33 -23.10 13.25
N ASN A 870 -6.21 -22.52 14.43
CA ASN A 870 -5.05 -21.69 14.81
C ASN A 870 -4.20 -22.50 15.81
N LYS A 871 -3.16 -23.11 15.29
CA LYS A 871 -2.25 -23.93 16.12
C LYS A 871 -1.43 -23.10 17.11
N VAL A 872 -1.21 -21.83 16.79
CA VAL A 872 -0.39 -20.93 17.64
C VAL A 872 -1.11 -20.64 18.96
N ILE A 873 -2.44 -20.68 19.01
CA ILE A 873 -3.23 -20.55 20.25
C ILE A 873 -2.80 -21.63 21.25
N TRP A 874 -2.60 -22.86 20.79
CA TRP A 874 -2.18 -23.96 21.67
C TRP A 874 -0.77 -23.78 22.18
N VAL A 875 0.13 -23.24 21.33
CA VAL A 875 1.48 -22.83 21.79
C VAL A 875 1.36 -21.77 22.89
N GLY A 876 0.45 -20.81 22.70
CA GLY A 876 0.17 -19.79 23.72
C GLY A 876 -0.32 -20.38 25.03
N ILE A 877 -1.29 -21.31 24.97
CA ILE A 877 -1.85 -21.97 26.16
C ILE A 877 -0.74 -22.76 26.90
N PHE A 878 0.02 -23.59 26.17
CA PHE A 878 1.07 -24.39 26.77
C PHE A 878 2.20 -23.54 27.35
N SER A 879 2.55 -22.42 26.68
CA SER A 879 3.57 -21.50 27.21
C SER A 879 3.08 -20.80 28.47
N GLN A 880 1.81 -20.40 28.51
CA GLN A 880 1.20 -19.74 29.67
C GLN A 880 1.22 -20.65 30.88
N ILE A 881 0.76 -21.89 30.72
CA ILE A 881 0.74 -22.88 31.80
C ILE A 881 2.17 -23.27 32.19
N GLY A 882 3.06 -23.45 31.20
CA GLY A 882 4.46 -23.82 31.46
C GLY A 882 5.21 -22.75 32.23
N ILE A 883 5.03 -21.48 31.90
CA ILE A 883 5.66 -20.34 32.61
C ILE A 883 5.09 -20.29 34.03
N ALA A 884 3.78 -20.49 34.20
CA ALA A 884 3.15 -20.51 35.52
C ALA A 884 3.73 -21.63 36.39
N LEU A 885 3.94 -22.83 35.84
CA LEU A 885 4.55 -23.96 36.53
C LEU A 885 6.01 -23.65 36.93
N ILE A 886 6.78 -23.05 36.04
CA ILE A 886 8.17 -22.68 36.28
C ILE A 886 8.24 -21.63 37.42
N LEU A 887 7.40 -20.61 37.37
CA LEU A 887 7.39 -19.56 38.38
C LEU A 887 6.96 -20.11 39.73
N THR A 888 5.97 -20.99 39.78
CA THR A 888 5.42 -21.53 41.01
C THR A 888 6.36 -22.56 41.66
N TYR A 889 6.85 -23.53 40.89
CA TYR A 889 7.60 -24.66 41.44
C TYR A 889 9.12 -24.56 41.22
N GLY A 890 9.54 -24.00 40.07
CA GLY A 890 10.97 -23.84 39.78
C GLY A 890 11.61 -22.67 40.46
N LEU A 891 10.95 -21.50 40.43
CA LEU A 891 11.47 -20.25 41.04
C LEU A 891 10.76 -19.90 42.31
N GLY A 892 9.92 -20.78 42.88
CA GLY A 892 9.17 -20.58 44.12
C GLY A 892 10.04 -20.47 45.37
N HIS A 893 11.34 -20.79 45.23
CA HIS A 893 12.29 -20.67 46.36
C HIS A 893 13.10 -19.36 46.32
N VAL A 894 12.95 -18.55 45.29
CA VAL A 894 13.63 -17.25 45.16
C VAL A 894 12.78 -16.19 45.86
N THR A 895 13.24 -15.75 47.02
CA THR A 895 12.47 -14.84 47.90
C THR A 895 12.17 -13.48 47.22
N ALA A 896 13.04 -13.01 46.34
CA ALA A 896 12.87 -11.71 45.68
C ALA A 896 11.67 -11.69 44.73
N LEU A 897 11.21 -12.84 44.25
CA LEU A 897 10.07 -12.92 43.32
C LEU A 897 8.72 -13.08 44.02
N ASN A 898 8.73 -13.41 45.31
CA ASN A 898 7.52 -13.58 46.16
C ASN A 898 6.58 -14.69 45.67
N PHE A 899 7.11 -15.72 45.01
CA PHE A 899 6.38 -16.94 44.67
C PHE A 899 6.73 -18.04 45.66
N THR A 900 5.77 -18.93 45.92
CA THR A 900 5.98 -20.13 46.73
C THR A 900 5.42 -21.34 46.00
N PRO A 901 5.94 -22.55 46.25
CA PRO A 901 5.27 -23.75 45.73
C PRO A 901 3.84 -23.81 46.26
N LEU A 902 2.91 -24.15 45.36
CA LEU A 902 1.48 -24.20 45.69
C LEU A 902 1.00 -25.62 45.53
N ARG A 903 0.18 -26.11 46.46
CA ARG A 903 -0.42 -27.45 46.37
C ARG A 903 -1.21 -27.56 45.06
N PHE A 904 -1.04 -28.65 44.37
CA PHE A 904 -1.62 -28.82 43.02
C PHE A 904 -3.16 -28.73 43.02
N GLN A 905 -3.80 -29.10 44.11
CA GLN A 905 -5.26 -29.02 44.25
C GLN A 905 -5.80 -27.59 44.12
N TYR A 906 -5.02 -26.56 44.47
CA TYR A 906 -5.47 -25.17 44.38
C TYR A 906 -5.52 -24.66 42.93
N TRP A 907 -4.85 -25.32 42.03
CA TRP A 907 -4.96 -25.01 40.59
C TRP A 907 -6.40 -25.26 40.06
N PHE A 908 -7.11 -26.21 40.67
CA PHE A 908 -8.46 -26.60 40.22
C PHE A 908 -9.56 -25.70 40.79
N VAL A 909 -9.28 -24.84 41.76
CA VAL A 909 -10.28 -23.95 42.35
C VAL A 909 -10.79 -22.94 41.31
N ALA A 910 -9.93 -22.51 40.39
CA ALA A 910 -10.28 -21.56 39.31
C ALA A 910 -10.98 -22.22 38.14
N VAL A 911 -10.91 -23.52 37.97
CA VAL A 911 -11.47 -24.23 36.78
C VAL A 911 -12.98 -23.99 36.63
N PRO A 912 -13.82 -24.07 37.67
CA PRO A 912 -15.25 -23.77 37.51
C PRO A 912 -15.50 -22.36 37.00
N PHE A 913 -14.69 -21.39 37.39
CA PHE A 913 -14.79 -20.00 36.95
C PHE A 913 -14.37 -19.86 35.48
N ALA A 914 -13.35 -20.60 35.06
CA ALA A 914 -12.92 -20.65 33.65
C ALA A 914 -14.07 -21.22 32.76
N ILE A 915 -14.71 -22.29 33.23
CA ILE A 915 -15.85 -22.91 32.52
C ILE A 915 -17.01 -21.90 32.48
N LEU A 916 -17.28 -21.19 33.56
CA LEU A 916 -18.32 -20.16 33.61
C LEU A 916 -18.07 -19.03 32.58
N ILE A 917 -16.83 -18.58 32.46
CA ILE A 917 -16.42 -17.56 31.49
C ILE A 917 -16.74 -18.06 30.08
N TRP A 918 -16.37 -19.28 29.76
CA TRP A 918 -16.58 -19.87 28.45
C TRP A 918 -18.07 -20.01 28.13
N VAL A 919 -18.86 -20.56 29.06
CA VAL A 919 -20.31 -20.74 28.88
C VAL A 919 -21.01 -19.39 28.71
N TYR A 920 -20.66 -18.40 29.52
CA TYR A 920 -21.20 -17.04 29.43
C TYR A 920 -20.96 -16.45 28.05
N ASP A 921 -19.73 -16.56 27.54
CA ASP A 921 -19.38 -16.00 26.25
C ASP A 921 -20.09 -16.72 25.10
N GLU A 922 -20.24 -18.04 25.17
CA GLU A 922 -20.99 -18.79 24.14
C GLU A 922 -22.46 -18.39 24.10
N ILE A 923 -23.08 -18.15 25.28
CA ILE A 923 -24.46 -17.67 25.37
C ILE A 923 -24.55 -16.25 24.77
N ARG A 924 -23.61 -15.37 25.09
CA ARG A 924 -23.53 -14.01 24.54
C ARG A 924 -23.47 -14.03 23.00
N LYS A 925 -22.59 -14.85 22.46
CA LYS A 925 -22.43 -14.98 21.01
C LYS A 925 -23.69 -15.56 20.33
N LEU A 926 -24.33 -16.51 20.99
CA LEU A 926 -25.59 -17.09 20.50
C LEU A 926 -26.69 -16.02 20.43
N LEU A 927 -26.81 -15.20 21.46
CA LEU A 927 -27.81 -14.12 21.50
C LEU A 927 -27.54 -13.06 20.43
N ILE A 928 -26.27 -12.72 20.20
CA ILE A 928 -25.87 -11.77 19.16
C ILE A 928 -26.27 -12.30 17.76
N ARG A 929 -26.00 -13.57 17.49
CA ARG A 929 -26.29 -14.19 16.19
C ARG A 929 -27.80 -14.38 15.96
N ARG A 930 -28.53 -14.77 17.02
CA ARG A 930 -29.96 -15.12 16.90
C ARG A 930 -30.84 -13.89 16.76
N TYR A 931 -30.44 -12.76 17.35
CA TYR A 931 -31.23 -11.53 17.36
C TYR A 931 -30.45 -10.35 16.76
N PRO A 932 -30.19 -10.36 15.44
CA PRO A 932 -29.45 -9.25 14.81
C PRO A 932 -30.23 -7.94 14.94
N GLY A 933 -29.53 -6.83 15.26
CA GLY A 933 -30.12 -5.53 15.42
C GLY A 933 -30.81 -5.29 16.75
N SER A 934 -30.89 -6.31 17.62
CA SER A 934 -31.47 -6.20 18.97
C SER A 934 -30.52 -5.47 19.92
N TRP A 935 -30.99 -5.26 21.15
CA TRP A 935 -30.15 -4.72 22.24
C TRP A 935 -28.87 -5.54 22.44
N TRP A 936 -28.96 -6.87 22.30
CA TRP A 936 -27.79 -7.76 22.44
C TRP A 936 -26.73 -7.46 21.40
N ASP A 937 -27.15 -7.32 20.13
CA ASP A 937 -26.22 -7.04 19.03
C ASP A 937 -25.58 -5.66 19.19
N LYS A 938 -26.36 -4.65 19.62
CA LYS A 938 -25.89 -3.28 19.75
C LYS A 938 -24.97 -3.06 20.95
N ASN A 939 -25.18 -3.76 22.05
CA ASN A 939 -24.51 -3.49 23.31
C ASN A 939 -23.53 -4.56 23.75
N MET A 940 -23.64 -5.79 23.22
CA MET A 940 -22.78 -6.92 23.63
C MET A 940 -21.78 -7.32 22.57
N TYR A 941 -21.86 -6.72 21.37
CA TYR A 941 -20.89 -6.95 20.28
C TYR A 941 -19.84 -5.82 20.30
N TYR A 942 -18.54 -6.21 20.50
CA TYR A 942 -17.44 -5.26 20.60
C TYR A 942 -16.57 -5.24 19.34
#